data_0d0abc95ce4d27c1f5150607e3de18fa
#
_entry.id   0d0abc95ce4d27c1f5150607e3de18fa
#
_cell.length_a   1.000
_cell.length_b   1.000
_cell.length_c   1.000
_cell.angle_alpha   90.00
_cell.angle_beta   90.00
_cell.angle_gamma   90.00
#
_symmetry.space_group_name_H-M   'P 1'
#
loop_
_entity.id
_entity.type
_entity.pdbx_description
1 polymer ?
#
loop_
_entity_poly.entity_id
_entity_poly.type
_entity_poly.pdbx_seq_one_letter_code
_entity_poly.pdbx_strand_id
1 'polypeptide(L)'
;MLFFLLAFIHGNAGWYFMHRVIRGIFGFSIVIVPIILLITAYYTEKREGMSLSRRLLFSAGLTVLVSSFFQIMFIGDIGKKGFFRAIGYLYTTAADDAFQSGGVISAVLAYPFLRIIGTPGAQIIIALLLFVAIMWMLDMSMQQLWYYICWPFRKLRELWNKEPDWADDIPDTDISGEPELPQAEEPEFLLPEQTGPKRAKVHRKGSRPAEPVPEPAADDSLESAIPDFVEDNSPLSPDLDAMIRDSYSQPQDNAPYTPAYDMDIDIPIPEDEPDNGAIVSPEELMQDPPELFTPDAETAPAETAAPAAPASEPVSQPPARPYQIPSIDFLQNGVSRAGDPAVDQEMKEKAGILVETLKSFGVTVRITGIFRGPSVTRYEIQPAAGIKVSKITGLADDIALSLAAQGVRIEAPIPGKPAIGIEVPNSHKDTVSLREILESDSFRSSRSKLAFAVGRDIAGNAVVGDIARLPHMIIAGATGSGKSVCTNSIIMSILYHATPEEVKLILIDPKIVEFTVYEGIPHLLIPVVTDPKKAAGALNWAVQEMQRRYNLFAENSVRDLGDYNAAAAQPGSGLEPMPQIVVIIDELADLMMTTSKEVEDSICRLAQKARAAGMHLIIATQRPTTDIITGLIKANIPSRIALSVMSQVDSRTILDTGGAEKLLGHGDMLYLPNGKIKPVRVQGCFTSTKEIEKVVDFIKSQTQSEYSDEIMEQVEQSIPVTKAEAKELRAAEKAAAVNEPEPGSDEDVLERAIEVVVEAGQASTSSLQRRLKLGYARAARMMDELEQMGVIGSYEGAKPRKVLMTKEQLAERKMRRLQ
;
A
#
# COMPACT_ATOMS: atom_id res chain seq x y z
N MET A 1 28.73 -24.44 24.12
CA MET A 1 28.77 -25.21 25.42
C MET A 1 30.10 -25.84 25.67
N LEU A 2 30.69 -26.63 24.75
CA LEU A 2 32.02 -27.20 24.89
C LEU A 2 33.12 -26.15 25.15
N PHE A 3 33.07 -25.03 24.40
CA PHE A 3 34.01 -23.92 24.55
C PHE A 3 33.90 -23.22 25.91
N PHE A 4 32.72 -23.10 26.46
CA PHE A 4 32.49 -22.57 27.80
C PHE A 4 33.00 -23.51 28.88
N LEU A 5 32.77 -24.82 28.74
CA LEU A 5 33.27 -25.82 29.62
C LEU A 5 34.81 -25.84 29.65
N LEU A 6 35.44 -25.78 28.46
CA LEU A 6 36.88 -25.71 28.30
C LEU A 6 37.52 -24.44 28.93
N ALA A 7 36.73 -23.36 29.06
CA ALA A 7 37.20 -22.09 29.62
C ALA A 7 37.25 -22.05 31.15
N PHE A 8 36.34 -22.76 31.82
CA PHE A 8 36.09 -22.60 33.26
C PHE A 8 36.41 -23.86 34.11
N ILE A 9 36.44 -25.04 33.50
CA ILE A 9 36.71 -26.27 34.25
C ILE A 9 38.21 -26.48 34.41
N HIS A 10 38.66 -26.58 35.66
CA HIS A 10 40.04 -26.96 36.01
C HIS A 10 40.17 -28.48 36.02
N GLY A 11 41.18 -29.03 35.33
CA GLY A 11 41.42 -30.46 35.21
C GLY A 11 42.91 -30.81 35.32
N ASN A 12 43.26 -32.09 35.07
CA ASN A 12 44.61 -32.58 35.09
C ASN A 12 45.53 -31.97 34.03
N ALA A 13 46.84 -32.27 34.03
CA ALA A 13 47.91 -31.60 33.28
C ALA A 13 47.62 -31.35 31.79
N GLY A 14 47.02 -32.28 31.07
CA GLY A 14 46.63 -32.09 29.64
C GLY A 14 45.47 -31.10 29.45
N TRP A 15 44.48 -31.13 30.33
CA TRP A 15 43.35 -30.19 30.34
C TRP A 15 43.80 -28.76 30.70
N TYR A 16 44.71 -28.66 31.67
CA TYR A 16 45.34 -27.40 32.06
C TYR A 16 46.08 -26.74 30.88
N PHE A 17 46.80 -27.53 30.08
CA PHE A 17 47.49 -27.03 28.90
C PHE A 17 46.47 -26.48 27.86
N MET A 18 45.44 -27.25 27.53
CA MET A 18 44.37 -26.80 26.61
C MET A 18 43.70 -25.54 27.10
N HIS A 19 43.35 -25.48 28.35
CA HIS A 19 42.74 -24.34 29.01
C HIS A 19 43.62 -23.07 28.91
N ARG A 20 44.93 -23.20 29.14
CA ARG A 20 45.88 -22.11 29.03
C ARG A 20 46.07 -21.63 27.60
N VAL A 21 46.08 -22.52 26.63
CA VAL A 21 46.18 -22.19 25.20
C VAL A 21 44.95 -21.44 24.75
N ILE A 22 43.77 -21.92 25.09
CA ILE A 22 42.48 -21.27 24.66
C ILE A 22 42.34 -19.88 25.31
N ARG A 23 42.67 -19.75 26.60
CA ARG A 23 42.69 -18.43 27.26
C ARG A 23 43.68 -17.48 26.63
N GLY A 24 44.90 -17.93 26.34
CA GLY A 24 45.93 -17.12 25.70
C GLY A 24 45.51 -16.60 24.33
N ILE A 25 44.76 -17.39 23.54
CA ILE A 25 44.28 -17.01 22.23
C ILE A 25 43.10 -16.03 22.33
N PHE A 26 42.06 -16.36 23.11
CA PHE A 26 40.78 -15.64 23.13
C PHE A 26 40.71 -14.56 24.23
N GLY A 27 41.52 -14.68 25.33
CA GLY A 27 41.42 -13.72 26.42
C GLY A 27 40.02 -13.56 26.96
N PHE A 28 39.64 -12.32 27.28
CA PHE A 28 38.29 -11.97 27.73
C PHE A 28 37.15 -12.45 26.81
N SER A 29 37.40 -12.51 25.51
CA SER A 29 36.37 -12.91 24.55
C SER A 29 35.92 -14.37 24.69
N ILE A 30 36.63 -15.20 25.44
CA ILE A 30 36.28 -16.61 25.71
C ILE A 30 34.89 -16.74 26.34
N VAL A 31 34.51 -15.77 27.18
CA VAL A 31 33.20 -15.74 27.85
C VAL A 31 32.09 -15.33 26.86
N ILE A 32 32.41 -14.45 25.91
CA ILE A 32 31.45 -13.86 24.99
C ILE A 32 31.28 -14.70 23.71
N VAL A 33 32.30 -15.46 23.29
CA VAL A 33 32.25 -16.32 22.08
C VAL A 33 31.03 -17.25 22.05
N PRO A 34 30.67 -17.99 23.10
CA PRO A 34 29.47 -18.84 23.07
C PRO A 34 28.18 -18.05 22.88
N ILE A 35 28.10 -16.85 23.46
CA ILE A 35 26.95 -15.95 23.34
C ILE A 35 26.87 -15.42 21.92
N ILE A 36 27.97 -14.97 21.31
CA ILE A 36 28.04 -14.53 19.91
C ILE A 36 27.56 -15.65 18.97
N LEU A 37 28.03 -16.87 19.18
CA LEU A 37 27.67 -18.03 18.36
C LEU A 37 26.17 -18.37 18.49
N LEU A 38 25.62 -18.34 19.71
CA LEU A 38 24.18 -18.55 19.92
C LEU A 38 23.31 -17.46 19.26
N ILE A 39 23.68 -16.20 19.46
CA ILE A 39 22.98 -15.06 18.85
C ILE A 39 23.08 -15.13 17.33
N THR A 40 24.28 -15.41 16.80
CA THR A 40 24.48 -15.54 15.35
C THR A 40 23.68 -16.72 14.79
N ALA A 41 23.60 -17.85 15.47
CA ALA A 41 22.79 -18.99 15.07
C ALA A 41 21.30 -18.62 15.03
N TYR A 42 20.79 -17.98 16.08
CA TYR A 42 19.38 -17.57 16.18
C TYR A 42 18.97 -16.57 15.07
N TYR A 43 19.74 -15.50 14.89
CA TYR A 43 19.40 -14.49 13.88
C TYR A 43 19.64 -14.96 12.45
N THR A 44 20.57 -15.89 12.23
CA THR A 44 20.83 -16.42 10.89
C THR A 44 19.86 -17.52 10.48
N GLU A 45 19.22 -18.21 11.42
CA GLU A 45 18.11 -19.13 11.13
C GLU A 45 16.90 -18.37 10.59
N LYS A 46 16.69 -17.16 11.05
CA LYS A 46 15.58 -16.27 10.64
C LYS A 46 15.80 -15.60 9.26
N ARG A 47 17.02 -15.60 8.72
CA ARG A 47 17.36 -15.05 7.40
C ARG A 47 17.60 -16.18 6.40
N GLU A 48 16.63 -16.44 5.56
CA GLU A 48 16.79 -17.36 4.42
C GLU A 48 17.81 -16.78 3.42
N GLY A 49 18.85 -17.57 3.09
CA GLY A 49 19.82 -17.27 2.02
C GLY A 49 21.29 -17.04 2.40
N MET A 50 21.67 -17.01 3.68
CA MET A 50 23.08 -16.84 4.03
C MET A 50 23.79 -18.20 4.18
N SER A 51 24.84 -18.44 3.40
CA SER A 51 25.63 -19.67 3.47
C SER A 51 26.32 -19.83 4.83
N LEU A 52 26.53 -21.08 5.30
CA LEU A 52 27.17 -21.40 6.58
C LEU A 52 28.55 -20.75 6.72
N SER A 53 29.33 -20.69 5.63
CA SER A 53 30.67 -20.08 5.63
C SER A 53 30.61 -18.57 5.89
N ARG A 54 29.64 -17.85 5.38
CA ARG A 54 29.47 -16.42 5.66
C ARG A 54 29.06 -16.18 7.13
N ARG A 55 28.24 -17.06 7.70
CA ARG A 55 27.84 -17.00 9.12
C ARG A 55 29.05 -17.18 10.07
N LEU A 56 29.88 -18.17 9.77
CA LEU A 56 31.11 -18.41 10.55
C LEU A 56 32.11 -17.26 10.42
N LEU A 57 32.27 -16.71 9.21
CA LEU A 57 33.16 -15.57 8.98
C LEU A 57 32.71 -14.33 9.76
N PHE A 58 31.40 -14.06 9.78
CA PHE A 58 30.83 -12.95 10.53
C PHE A 58 31.02 -13.13 12.06
N SER A 59 30.73 -14.32 12.59
CA SER A 59 30.96 -14.63 14.00
C SER A 59 32.45 -14.48 14.42
N ALA A 60 33.36 -14.92 13.56
CA ALA A 60 34.79 -14.75 13.77
C ALA A 60 35.20 -13.27 13.76
N GLY A 61 34.72 -12.49 12.80
CA GLY A 61 34.95 -11.04 12.72
C GLY A 61 34.41 -10.28 13.93
N LEU A 62 33.22 -10.63 14.41
CA LEU A 62 32.61 -10.02 15.60
C LEU A 62 33.43 -10.40 16.87
N THR A 63 33.91 -11.63 16.95
CA THR A 63 34.78 -12.05 18.05
C THR A 63 36.09 -11.25 18.10
N VAL A 64 36.74 -11.04 16.95
CA VAL A 64 37.96 -10.20 16.85
C VAL A 64 37.63 -8.76 17.26
N LEU A 65 36.52 -8.23 16.86
CA LEU A 65 36.10 -6.86 17.15
C LEU A 65 35.84 -6.65 18.65
N VAL A 66 35.10 -7.56 19.29
CA VAL A 66 34.81 -7.52 20.74
C VAL A 66 36.07 -7.68 21.55
N SER A 67 36.96 -8.60 21.16
CA SER A 67 38.26 -8.83 21.82
C SER A 67 39.14 -7.59 21.74
N SER A 68 39.18 -6.93 20.56
CA SER A 68 39.95 -5.70 20.33
C SER A 68 39.36 -4.50 21.06
N PHE A 69 38.03 -4.39 21.10
CA PHE A 69 37.34 -3.37 21.88
C PHE A 69 37.71 -3.46 23.36
N PHE A 70 37.65 -4.67 23.93
CA PHE A 70 37.99 -4.87 25.34
C PHE A 70 39.46 -4.49 25.62
N GLN A 71 40.40 -4.90 24.74
CA GLN A 71 41.80 -4.56 24.87
C GLN A 71 42.06 -3.05 24.85
N ILE A 72 41.44 -2.32 23.89
CA ILE A 72 41.66 -0.87 23.71
C ILE A 72 41.01 -0.07 24.82
N MET A 73 39.81 -0.48 25.27
CA MET A 73 39.02 0.30 26.25
C MET A 73 39.48 0.09 27.68
N PHE A 74 39.86 -1.13 28.08
CA PHE A 74 40.02 -1.47 29.48
C PHE A 74 41.44 -1.87 29.89
N ILE A 75 42.27 -2.37 28.96
CA ILE A 75 43.58 -2.96 29.35
C ILE A 75 44.73 -2.03 28.99
N GLY A 76 44.58 -1.13 28.03
CA GLY A 76 45.60 -0.15 27.73
C GLY A 76 46.48 -0.43 26.51
N ASP A 77 47.53 0.38 26.37
CA ASP A 77 48.30 0.59 25.14
C ASP A 77 49.38 -0.50 24.95
N ILE A 78 49.17 -1.34 23.95
CA ILE A 78 50.18 -2.30 23.43
C ILE A 78 50.94 -1.78 22.22
N GLY A 79 50.56 -0.61 21.68
CA GLY A 79 51.12 -0.02 20.44
C GLY A 79 52.56 0.42 20.58
N LYS A 80 53.08 0.64 21.83
CA LYS A 80 54.49 0.98 22.10
C LYS A 80 55.41 -0.22 22.02
N LYS A 81 54.89 -1.45 22.04
CA LYS A 81 55.71 -2.69 21.96
C LYS A 81 55.86 -3.11 20.49
N GLY A 82 56.97 -3.78 20.14
CA GLY A 82 57.09 -4.40 18.83
C GLY A 82 56.02 -5.48 18.64
N PHE A 83 55.52 -5.69 17.40
CA PHE A 83 54.37 -6.56 17.08
C PHE A 83 54.48 -7.96 17.75
N PHE A 84 55.58 -8.69 17.54
CA PHE A 84 55.75 -10.01 18.13
C PHE A 84 55.86 -10.00 19.67
N ARG A 85 56.44 -8.93 20.26
CA ARG A 85 56.46 -8.75 21.72
C ARG A 85 55.09 -8.44 22.28
N ALA A 86 54.24 -7.71 21.52
CA ALA A 86 52.89 -7.43 21.91
C ALA A 86 52.02 -8.70 21.89
N ILE A 87 52.13 -9.55 20.85
CA ILE A 87 51.48 -10.87 20.80
C ILE A 87 51.88 -11.76 21.95
N GLY A 88 53.21 -11.89 22.24
CA GLY A 88 53.70 -12.67 23.37
C GLY A 88 53.15 -12.15 24.70
N TYR A 89 53.12 -10.85 24.89
CA TYR A 89 52.56 -10.23 26.10
C TYR A 89 51.08 -10.52 26.25
N LEU A 90 50.29 -10.32 25.19
CA LEU A 90 48.85 -10.61 25.17
C LEU A 90 48.57 -12.08 25.48
N TYR A 91 49.37 -13.02 24.91
CA TYR A 91 49.22 -14.44 25.15
C TYR A 91 49.50 -14.81 26.62
N THR A 92 50.66 -14.39 27.18
CA THR A 92 51.03 -14.72 28.54
C THR A 92 50.07 -14.13 29.55
N THR A 93 49.68 -12.87 29.38
CA THR A 93 48.74 -12.21 30.30
C THR A 93 47.35 -12.86 30.26
N ALA A 94 46.86 -13.20 29.07
CA ALA A 94 45.54 -13.86 28.92
C ALA A 94 45.59 -15.32 29.39
N ALA A 95 46.69 -16.03 29.20
CA ALA A 95 46.88 -17.42 29.65
C ALA A 95 46.86 -17.54 31.18
N ASP A 96 47.42 -16.53 31.87
CA ASP A 96 47.43 -16.48 33.34
C ASP A 96 46.06 -16.00 33.88
N ASP A 97 45.51 -14.95 33.33
CA ASP A 97 44.15 -14.45 33.63
C ASP A 97 43.45 -13.91 32.38
N ALA A 98 42.39 -14.58 31.97
CA ALA A 98 41.60 -14.21 30.76
C ALA A 98 41.00 -12.78 30.84
N PHE A 99 40.76 -12.27 32.04
CA PHE A 99 40.15 -10.93 32.21
C PHE A 99 41.16 -9.78 32.13
N GLN A 100 42.46 -10.08 32.13
CA GLN A 100 43.52 -9.07 32.04
C GLN A 100 44.03 -8.84 30.62
N SER A 101 43.50 -9.51 29.62
CA SER A 101 43.92 -9.34 28.23
C SER A 101 42.80 -9.71 27.25
N GLY A 102 42.76 -9.00 26.10
CA GLY A 102 41.95 -9.41 24.97
C GLY A 102 42.43 -10.66 24.22
N GLY A 103 43.56 -11.27 24.66
CA GLY A 103 44.19 -12.40 24.00
C GLY A 103 44.82 -12.03 22.65
N VAL A 104 45.49 -13.03 22.04
CA VAL A 104 46.19 -12.84 20.75
C VAL A 104 45.27 -12.33 19.66
N ILE A 105 44.00 -12.76 19.65
CA ILE A 105 43.01 -12.34 18.66
C ILE A 105 42.81 -10.82 18.66
N SER A 106 42.89 -10.16 19.81
CA SER A 106 42.76 -8.71 19.91
C SER A 106 43.85 -7.96 19.16
N ALA A 107 45.04 -8.56 18.99
CA ALA A 107 46.16 -7.91 18.29
C ALA A 107 45.85 -7.56 16.85
N VAL A 108 44.92 -8.26 16.20
CA VAL A 108 44.55 -8.07 14.78
C VAL A 108 44.09 -6.64 14.51
N LEU A 109 43.23 -6.06 15.35
CA LEU A 109 42.74 -4.70 15.22
C LEU A 109 43.33 -3.76 16.27
N ALA A 110 43.51 -4.21 17.51
CA ALA A 110 43.98 -3.31 18.57
C ALA A 110 45.44 -2.82 18.33
N TYR A 111 46.35 -3.67 17.85
CA TYR A 111 47.70 -3.25 17.59
C TYR A 111 47.84 -2.17 16.49
N PRO A 112 47.30 -2.36 15.27
CA PRO A 112 47.39 -1.31 14.22
C PRO A 112 46.70 -0.02 14.63
N PHE A 113 45.54 -0.08 15.26
CA PHE A 113 44.81 1.13 15.66
C PHE A 113 45.55 1.93 16.73
N LEU A 114 46.06 1.26 17.77
CA LEU A 114 46.83 1.90 18.83
C LEU A 114 48.16 2.46 18.31
N ARG A 115 48.78 1.82 17.31
CA ARG A 115 50.08 2.26 16.78
C ARG A 115 49.94 3.43 15.78
N ILE A 116 48.89 3.44 14.97
CA ILE A 116 48.72 4.44 13.89
C ILE A 116 47.97 5.69 14.40
N ILE A 117 46.94 5.50 15.20
CA ILE A 117 45.98 6.54 15.55
C ILE A 117 46.14 6.98 17.03
N GLY A 118 46.83 6.15 17.82
CA GLY A 118 46.96 6.36 19.27
C GLY A 118 45.68 5.98 20.04
N THR A 119 45.77 6.05 21.37
CA THR A 119 44.74 5.50 22.27
C THR A 119 43.38 6.19 22.10
N PRO A 120 43.24 7.56 22.09
CA PRO A 120 41.93 8.17 22.01
C PRO A 120 41.21 7.91 20.65
N GLY A 121 41.97 7.95 19.56
CA GLY A 121 41.39 7.70 18.22
C GLY A 121 41.02 6.22 18.05
N ALA A 122 41.82 5.30 18.55
CA ALA A 122 41.51 3.86 18.52
C ALA A 122 40.28 3.52 19.34
N GLN A 123 40.05 4.16 20.48
CA GLN A 123 38.83 3.99 21.29
C GLN A 123 37.58 4.39 20.55
N ILE A 124 37.59 5.55 19.89
CA ILE A 124 36.42 6.04 19.12
C ILE A 124 36.12 5.11 17.93
N ILE A 125 37.15 4.76 17.15
CA ILE A 125 36.96 3.96 15.95
C ILE A 125 36.48 2.54 16.30
N ILE A 126 37.07 1.88 17.29
CA ILE A 126 36.68 0.51 17.65
C ILE A 126 35.26 0.48 18.23
N ALA A 127 34.86 1.50 19.01
CA ALA A 127 33.50 1.63 19.52
C ALA A 127 32.49 1.82 18.39
N LEU A 128 32.82 2.65 17.40
CA LEU A 128 31.98 2.87 16.23
C LEU A 128 31.82 1.58 15.40
N LEU A 129 32.94 0.87 15.14
CA LEU A 129 32.90 -0.37 14.38
C LEU A 129 32.09 -1.45 15.11
N LEU A 130 32.23 -1.55 16.42
CA LEU A 130 31.46 -2.50 17.23
C LEU A 130 29.98 -2.14 17.21
N PHE A 131 29.64 -0.86 17.32
CA PHE A 131 28.27 -0.38 17.22
C PHE A 131 27.64 -0.73 15.87
N VAL A 132 28.33 -0.46 14.76
CA VAL A 132 27.84 -0.79 13.40
C VAL A 132 27.69 -2.31 13.25
N ALA A 133 28.63 -3.12 13.75
CA ALA A 133 28.55 -4.57 13.68
C ALA A 133 27.36 -5.14 14.46
N ILE A 134 27.06 -4.58 15.64
CA ILE A 134 25.90 -4.97 16.46
C ILE A 134 24.60 -4.59 15.75
N MET A 135 24.53 -3.36 15.21
CA MET A 135 23.34 -2.89 14.44
C MET A 135 23.08 -3.81 13.25
N TRP A 136 24.13 -4.15 12.51
CA TRP A 136 24.01 -5.08 11.37
C TRP A 136 23.64 -6.50 11.77
N MET A 137 24.16 -6.99 12.91
CA MET A 137 23.81 -8.31 13.45
C MET A 137 22.35 -8.40 13.86
N LEU A 138 21.81 -7.35 14.52
CA LEU A 138 20.44 -7.31 15.01
C LEU A 138 19.43 -6.92 13.91
N ASP A 139 19.90 -6.52 12.73
CA ASP A 139 19.09 -5.99 11.62
C ASP A 139 18.23 -4.79 12.03
N MET A 140 18.78 -3.95 12.89
CA MET A 140 18.08 -2.83 13.47
C MET A 140 18.45 -1.53 12.77
N SER A 141 17.44 -0.72 12.42
CA SER A 141 17.67 0.66 12.01
C SER A 141 17.96 1.56 13.21
N MET A 142 18.58 2.74 12.95
CA MET A 142 18.80 3.76 14.01
C MET A 142 17.50 4.20 14.70
N GLN A 143 16.38 4.22 13.95
CA GLN A 143 15.06 4.56 14.48
C GLN A 143 14.54 3.49 15.45
N GLN A 144 14.73 2.21 15.12
CA GLN A 144 14.35 1.09 15.98
C GLN A 144 15.22 1.08 17.25
N LEU A 145 16.53 1.33 17.12
CA LEU A 145 17.41 1.43 18.29
C LEU A 145 16.95 2.55 19.23
N TRP A 146 16.65 3.73 18.68
CA TRP A 146 16.14 4.88 19.46
C TRP A 146 14.81 4.54 20.13
N TYR A 147 13.94 3.82 19.47
CA TYR A 147 12.68 3.34 20.03
C TYR A 147 12.91 2.45 21.27
N TYR A 148 13.84 1.47 21.17
CA TYR A 148 14.15 0.57 22.29
C TYR A 148 14.86 1.27 23.45
N ILE A 149 15.73 2.23 23.17
CA ILE A 149 16.38 3.06 24.20
C ILE A 149 15.35 3.91 24.93
N CYS A 150 14.38 4.48 24.22
CA CYS A 150 13.34 5.33 24.81
C CYS A 150 12.18 4.53 25.44
N TRP A 151 12.05 3.23 25.11
CA TRP A 151 10.95 2.39 25.60
C TRP A 151 10.82 2.34 27.15
N PRO A 152 11.89 2.12 27.94
CA PRO A 152 11.76 2.12 29.41
C PRO A 152 11.32 3.49 29.95
N PHE A 153 11.76 4.59 29.34
CA PHE A 153 11.33 5.94 29.72
C PHE A 153 9.86 6.20 29.38
N ARG A 154 9.38 5.68 28.25
CA ARG A 154 7.94 5.73 27.89
C ARG A 154 7.11 4.94 28.88
N LYS A 155 7.53 3.71 29.21
CA LYS A 155 6.82 2.85 30.15
C LYS A 155 6.81 3.44 31.57
N LEU A 156 7.88 4.11 31.97
CA LEU A 156 7.94 4.82 33.24
C LEU A 156 6.97 6.02 33.25
N ARG A 157 6.86 6.73 32.13
CA ARG A 157 5.92 7.86 31.95
C ARG A 157 4.46 7.38 31.92
N GLU A 158 4.16 6.25 31.32
CA GLU A 158 2.82 5.60 31.35
C GLU A 158 2.45 5.18 32.77
N LEU A 159 3.39 4.63 33.53
CA LEU A 159 3.18 4.27 34.94
C LEU A 159 2.97 5.49 35.83
N TRP A 160 3.62 6.63 35.50
CA TRP A 160 3.43 7.88 36.27
C TRP A 160 2.13 8.59 35.92
N ASN A 161 1.60 8.43 34.71
CA ASN A 161 0.34 9.01 34.25
C ASN A 161 -0.88 8.10 34.44
N LYS A 162 -0.76 6.92 35.06
CA LYS A 162 -1.91 6.15 35.48
C LYS A 162 -2.61 6.88 36.63
N GLU A 163 -3.82 7.38 36.36
CA GLU A 163 -4.73 7.84 37.41
C GLU A 163 -5.04 6.68 38.36
N PRO A 164 -5.17 6.93 39.64
CA PRO A 164 -5.44 5.86 40.63
C PRO A 164 -6.81 5.27 40.41
N ASP A 165 -6.94 3.96 40.50
CA ASP A 165 -8.14 3.11 40.30
C ASP A 165 -9.35 3.39 41.27
N TRP A 166 -9.38 4.53 41.99
CA TRP A 166 -10.49 4.88 42.88
C TRP A 166 -11.57 5.76 42.23
N ALA A 167 -11.41 6.11 40.93
CA ALA A 167 -12.36 6.97 40.22
C ALA A 167 -13.62 6.24 39.70
N ASP A 168 -13.68 4.91 39.76
CA ASP A 168 -14.78 4.09 39.20
C ASP A 168 -15.84 3.63 40.21
N ASP A 169 -15.74 4.03 41.49
CA ASP A 169 -16.70 3.69 42.52
C ASP A 169 -17.65 4.85 42.88
N ILE A 170 -18.39 5.39 41.90
CA ILE A 170 -19.56 6.24 42.16
C ILE A 170 -20.81 5.49 41.68
N PRO A 171 -21.71 5.06 42.55
CA PRO A 171 -22.93 4.40 42.13
C PRO A 171 -23.88 5.39 41.46
N ASP A 172 -24.37 5.01 40.26
CA ASP A 172 -25.44 5.70 39.54
C ASP A 172 -26.69 5.80 40.39
N THR A 173 -27.01 7.00 40.82
CA THR A 173 -28.34 7.32 41.34
C THR A 173 -29.19 7.96 40.26
N ASP A 174 -30.15 7.20 39.76
CA ASP A 174 -31.25 7.67 38.92
C ASP A 174 -31.95 8.89 39.57
N ILE A 175 -31.91 10.04 38.92
CA ILE A 175 -32.84 11.13 39.15
C ILE A 175 -33.42 11.58 37.80
N SER A 176 -34.58 11.00 37.47
CA SER A 176 -35.52 11.52 36.51
C SER A 176 -36.23 12.75 37.09
N GLY A 177 -35.95 13.92 36.54
CA GLY A 177 -36.65 15.16 36.91
C GLY A 177 -36.17 16.30 36.02
N GLU A 178 -36.95 16.61 34.98
CA GLU A 178 -36.79 17.85 34.23
C GLU A 178 -37.00 19.08 35.12
N PRO A 179 -36.19 20.10 35.02
CA PRO A 179 -36.67 21.47 35.29
C PRO A 179 -36.46 22.40 34.10
N GLU A 180 -37.47 23.22 33.89
CA GLU A 180 -37.59 24.30 32.93
C GLU A 180 -36.40 25.27 32.94
N LEU A 181 -36.02 25.69 31.70
CA LEU A 181 -34.95 26.69 31.42
C LEU A 181 -35.47 28.10 31.69
N PRO A 182 -34.78 28.91 32.50
CA PRO A 182 -34.95 30.35 32.49
C PRO A 182 -34.13 30.98 31.33
N GLN A 183 -34.73 32.00 30.71
CA GLN A 183 -34.14 32.82 29.65
C GLN A 183 -32.85 33.51 30.12
N ALA A 184 -31.80 33.38 29.35
CA ALA A 184 -30.54 34.06 29.60
C ALA A 184 -30.53 35.46 28.99
N GLU A 185 -30.24 36.45 29.88
CA GLU A 185 -29.81 37.79 29.46
C GLU A 185 -28.36 37.75 28.96
N GLU A 186 -28.06 38.51 27.92
CA GLU A 186 -26.74 38.64 27.33
C GLU A 186 -25.75 39.33 28.28
N PRO A 187 -24.54 38.86 28.54
CA PRO A 187 -23.53 39.62 29.27
C PRO A 187 -22.67 40.48 28.35
N GLU A 188 -22.59 41.71 28.64
CA GLU A 188 -21.73 42.78 28.13
C GLU A 188 -20.24 42.43 28.24
N PHE A 189 -19.49 42.51 27.13
CA PHE A 189 -18.08 42.15 27.02
C PHE A 189 -17.25 43.33 27.56
N LEU A 190 -16.70 43.25 28.77
CA LEU A 190 -15.66 44.08 29.30
C LEU A 190 -14.30 43.42 29.07
N LEU A 191 -13.41 44.11 28.30
CA LEU A 191 -12.01 43.74 28.04
C LEU A 191 -11.19 43.83 29.35
N PRO A 192 -10.38 42.84 29.73
CA PRO A 192 -9.44 43.00 30.82
C PRO A 192 -8.12 43.63 30.36
N GLU A 193 -7.68 44.64 31.13
CA GLU A 193 -6.40 45.31 31.02
C GLU A 193 -5.20 44.37 31.12
N GLN A 194 -4.20 44.65 30.31
CA GLN A 194 -2.92 43.93 30.26
C GLN A 194 -2.09 44.25 31.52
N THR A 195 -1.89 43.25 32.38
CA THR A 195 -0.79 43.31 33.39
C THR A 195 0.29 42.33 32.99
N GLY A 196 1.44 42.87 32.58
CA GLY A 196 2.64 42.12 32.19
C GLY A 196 3.36 41.49 33.39
N PRO A 197 4.06 40.38 33.19
CA PRO A 197 4.77 39.68 34.28
C PRO A 197 6.07 40.43 34.66
N LYS A 198 6.27 40.58 35.97
CA LYS A 198 7.47 41.18 36.61
C LYS A 198 8.72 40.34 36.32
N ARG A 199 9.73 40.94 35.69
CA ARG A 199 11.08 40.41 35.53
C ARG A 199 11.80 40.29 36.87
N ALA A 200 12.29 39.12 37.21
CA ALA A 200 13.20 38.85 38.32
C ALA A 200 14.59 39.45 38.00
N LYS A 201 15.14 40.19 38.93
CA LYS A 201 16.49 40.78 38.87
C LYS A 201 17.53 39.70 39.15
N VAL A 202 18.38 39.39 38.16
CA VAL A 202 19.63 38.66 38.39
C VAL A 202 20.75 39.67 38.53
N HIS A 203 21.43 39.63 39.65
CA HIS A 203 22.65 40.40 39.93
C HIS A 203 23.80 39.91 39.05
N ARG A 204 24.36 40.78 38.21
CA ARG A 204 25.66 40.60 37.58
C ARG A 204 26.65 41.62 38.12
N LYS A 205 27.73 41.05 38.69
CA LYS A 205 28.90 41.79 39.15
C LYS A 205 29.63 42.44 37.95
N GLY A 206 30.14 43.61 38.15
CA GLY A 206 30.73 44.48 37.17
C GLY A 206 32.06 43.99 36.58
N SER A 207 32.31 44.44 35.37
CA SER A 207 33.62 44.53 34.74
C SER A 207 33.73 45.85 34.00
N ARG A 208 34.93 46.48 34.10
CA ARG A 208 35.38 47.79 33.67
C ARG A 208 35.11 48.16 32.22
N PRO A 209 35.06 49.42 31.84
CA PRO A 209 34.91 49.87 30.47
C PRO A 209 36.24 49.75 29.70
N ALA A 210 36.15 49.29 28.45
CA ALA A 210 37.25 49.25 27.49
C ALA A 210 37.25 50.52 26.65
N GLU A 211 38.44 51.05 26.42
CA GLU A 211 38.74 52.20 25.58
C GLU A 211 38.38 51.97 24.09
N PRO A 212 38.16 53.08 23.34
CA PRO A 212 37.84 53.04 21.93
C PRO A 212 39.07 52.72 21.05
N VAL A 213 38.93 51.82 20.14
CA VAL A 213 39.89 51.45 19.08
C VAL A 213 39.74 52.45 17.92
N PRO A 214 40.83 53.00 17.35
CA PRO A 214 40.76 53.95 16.25
C PRO A 214 40.47 53.31 14.92
N GLU A 215 39.73 54.02 14.05
CA GLU A 215 39.46 53.66 12.65
C GLU A 215 40.77 53.58 11.84
N PRO A 216 40.94 52.62 10.95
CA PRO A 216 42.01 52.61 9.96
C PRO A 216 41.69 53.54 8.77
N ALA A 217 42.63 54.35 8.42
CA ALA A 217 42.63 55.28 7.30
C ALA A 217 42.40 54.56 5.95
N ALA A 218 41.70 55.25 5.07
CA ALA A 218 41.50 54.88 3.68
C ALA A 218 42.89 54.87 2.94
N ASP A 219 43.16 53.74 2.27
CA ASP A 219 44.25 53.65 1.30
C ASP A 219 43.59 53.51 -0.10
N ASP A 220 43.70 54.63 -0.85
CA ASP A 220 43.37 54.80 -2.25
C ASP A 220 44.45 54.14 -3.10
N SER A 221 44.25 52.85 -3.51
CA SER A 221 44.93 52.36 -4.72
C SER A 221 44.60 50.88 -4.93
N LEU A 222 43.52 50.62 -5.64
CA LEU A 222 43.30 49.39 -6.47
C LEU A 222 42.05 49.57 -7.35
N GLU A 223 42.07 50.69 -8.12
CA GLU A 223 41.24 50.84 -9.31
C GLU A 223 42.02 50.23 -10.51
N SER A 224 41.71 49.00 -10.87
CA SER A 224 41.83 48.51 -12.27
C SER A 224 41.65 47.00 -12.26
N ALA A 225 40.49 46.52 -12.66
CA ALA A 225 40.16 45.30 -13.44
C ALA A 225 38.77 44.74 -13.04
N ILE A 226 37.75 45.53 -13.30
CA ILE A 226 36.36 44.98 -13.44
C ILE A 226 35.99 45.29 -14.90
N PRO A 227 35.71 44.32 -15.75
CA PRO A 227 35.20 44.61 -17.09
C PRO A 227 33.81 45.25 -16.92
N ASP A 228 33.60 46.36 -17.60
CA ASP A 228 32.31 47.04 -17.75
C ASP A 228 31.24 46.05 -18.15
N PHE A 229 30.40 45.62 -17.20
CA PHE A 229 29.12 45.03 -17.54
C PHE A 229 28.22 46.21 -17.96
N VAL A 230 27.98 46.28 -19.25
CA VAL A 230 26.97 47.11 -19.86
C VAL A 230 25.67 46.85 -19.09
N GLU A 231 25.15 47.84 -18.39
CA GLU A 231 23.78 47.86 -17.85
C GLU A 231 22.86 47.78 -19.05
N ASP A 232 22.50 46.53 -19.44
CA ASP A 232 21.40 46.30 -20.34
C ASP A 232 20.11 46.57 -19.58
N ASN A 233 19.68 47.83 -19.61
CA ASN A 233 18.36 48.30 -19.19
C ASN A 233 17.28 47.82 -20.20
N SER A 234 17.35 46.62 -20.68
CA SER A 234 16.28 45.98 -21.45
C SER A 234 15.09 45.78 -20.52
N PRO A 235 13.92 46.31 -20.89
CA PRO A 235 12.67 46.02 -20.16
C PRO A 235 12.43 44.52 -20.12
N LEU A 236 11.86 44.03 -19.03
CA LEU A 236 11.30 42.69 -18.87
C LEU A 236 10.85 42.19 -20.23
N SER A 237 11.52 41.15 -20.73
CA SER A 237 11.45 40.54 -22.07
C SER A 237 10.31 41.06 -22.97
N PRO A 238 10.55 41.48 -24.21
CA PRO A 238 9.70 42.41 -24.96
C PRO A 238 8.26 41.93 -25.26
N ASP A 239 7.80 40.77 -24.73
CA ASP A 239 6.48 40.28 -24.99
C ASP A 239 5.86 39.46 -23.83
N LEU A 240 5.81 40.02 -22.62
CA LEU A 240 5.11 39.43 -21.48
C LEU A 240 3.58 39.28 -21.79
N ASP A 241 3.04 40.22 -22.60
CA ASP A 241 1.65 40.19 -23.07
C ASP A 241 1.40 39.06 -24.06
N ALA A 242 2.37 38.73 -24.91
CA ALA A 242 2.29 37.57 -25.79
C ALA A 242 2.36 36.26 -25.01
N MET A 243 3.27 36.16 -24.04
CA MET A 243 3.40 34.96 -23.18
C MET A 243 2.14 34.69 -22.36
N ILE A 244 1.46 35.72 -21.90
CA ILE A 244 0.19 35.57 -21.18
C ILE A 244 -0.94 35.20 -22.16
N ARG A 245 -1.01 35.81 -23.35
CA ARG A 245 -1.95 35.38 -24.41
C ARG A 245 -1.72 33.93 -24.81
N ASP A 246 -0.46 33.51 -25.00
CA ASP A 246 -0.13 32.12 -25.32
C ASP A 246 -0.48 31.14 -24.19
N SER A 247 -0.53 31.61 -22.94
CA SER A 247 -0.97 30.75 -21.81
C SER A 247 -2.43 30.31 -21.90
N TYR A 248 -3.28 31.08 -22.64
CA TYR A 248 -4.69 30.76 -22.86
C TYR A 248 -4.96 30.21 -24.27
N SER A 249 -4.02 30.41 -25.22
CA SER A 249 -4.21 30.12 -26.63
C SER A 249 -3.31 29.03 -27.20
N GLN A 250 -2.74 28.16 -26.34
CA GLN A 250 -2.13 26.96 -26.90
C GLN A 250 -3.20 26.20 -27.68
N PRO A 251 -3.00 25.88 -28.98
CA PRO A 251 -3.89 24.99 -29.69
C PRO A 251 -3.90 23.70 -28.87
N GLN A 252 -5.11 23.23 -28.60
CA GLN A 252 -5.31 21.86 -28.16
C GLN A 252 -4.68 20.99 -29.23
N ASP A 253 -3.39 20.62 -29.06
CA ASP A 253 -2.85 19.49 -29.76
C ASP A 253 -3.66 18.30 -29.26
N ASN A 254 -4.73 18.03 -29.99
CA ASN A 254 -5.62 16.88 -29.87
C ASN A 254 -4.88 15.59 -30.27
N ALA A 255 -3.62 15.45 -29.93
CA ALA A 255 -3.00 14.16 -29.86
C ALA A 255 -3.53 13.50 -28.59
N PRO A 256 -4.28 12.40 -28.70
CA PRO A 256 -4.69 11.65 -27.51
C PRO A 256 -3.41 11.35 -26.73
N TYR A 257 -3.44 11.60 -25.40
CA TYR A 257 -2.40 11.20 -24.48
C TYR A 257 -2.28 9.68 -24.57
N THR A 258 -1.52 9.22 -25.54
CA THR A 258 -0.98 7.87 -25.59
C THR A 258 0.23 7.89 -24.68
N PRO A 259 0.20 7.20 -23.53
CA PRO A 259 1.43 6.89 -22.83
C PRO A 259 2.32 6.18 -23.83
N ALA A 260 3.56 6.65 -23.99
CA ALA A 260 4.56 6.00 -24.83
C ALA A 260 4.89 4.62 -24.22
N TYR A 261 4.13 3.61 -24.60
CA TYR A 261 4.29 2.20 -24.25
C TYR A 261 4.43 1.30 -25.47
N ASP A 262 4.76 1.88 -26.63
CA ASP A 262 5.28 1.13 -27.76
C ASP A 262 6.76 1.50 -27.94
N MET A 263 7.61 1.07 -27.02
CA MET A 263 8.96 0.72 -27.30
C MET A 263 9.04 -0.80 -27.19
N ASP A 264 8.85 -1.48 -28.29
CA ASP A 264 9.41 -2.81 -28.52
C ASP A 264 10.92 -2.68 -28.30
N ILE A 265 11.37 -3.09 -27.12
CA ILE A 265 12.79 -3.36 -26.90
C ILE A 265 13.02 -4.72 -27.51
N ASP A 266 13.47 -4.74 -28.77
CA ASP A 266 14.12 -5.87 -29.40
C ASP A 266 15.36 -6.24 -28.56
N ILE A 267 15.21 -7.27 -27.75
CA ILE A 267 16.34 -7.97 -27.14
C ILE A 267 16.83 -8.94 -28.21
N PRO A 268 18.06 -8.81 -28.76
CA PRO A 268 18.58 -9.77 -29.70
C PRO A 268 18.77 -11.12 -28.99
N ILE A 269 18.01 -12.11 -29.47
CA ILE A 269 18.21 -13.53 -29.16
C ILE A 269 19.37 -13.99 -30.02
N PRO A 270 20.40 -14.72 -29.52
CA PRO A 270 21.45 -15.27 -30.35
C PRO A 270 20.86 -16.30 -31.31
N GLU A 271 21.24 -16.15 -32.59
CA GLU A 271 20.93 -17.09 -33.66
C GLU A 271 21.69 -18.40 -33.44
N ASP A 272 20.96 -19.49 -33.20
CA ASP A 272 21.48 -20.85 -33.45
C ASP A 272 21.11 -21.29 -34.87
N GLU A 273 22.07 -21.88 -35.55
CA GLU A 273 22.05 -22.24 -36.97
C GLU A 273 21.01 -23.32 -37.35
N PRO A 274 20.60 -23.44 -38.62
CA PRO A 274 19.40 -24.12 -39.06
C PRO A 274 19.59 -25.63 -39.28
N ASP A 275 18.62 -26.42 -38.83
CA ASP A 275 18.45 -27.81 -39.29
C ASP A 275 17.39 -27.86 -40.40
N ASN A 276 17.81 -28.50 -41.56
CA ASN A 276 17.03 -28.64 -42.78
C ASN A 276 15.87 -29.63 -42.63
N GLY A 277 14.62 -29.17 -42.68
CA GLY A 277 13.44 -30.01 -42.81
C GLY A 277 12.36 -29.38 -43.70
N ALA A 278 12.13 -29.99 -44.85
CA ALA A 278 11.36 -29.57 -46.00
C ALA A 278 10.01 -28.91 -45.68
N ILE A 279 9.75 -27.77 -46.31
CA ILE A 279 8.49 -27.06 -46.40
C ILE A 279 7.61 -27.70 -47.43
N VAL A 280 6.38 -28.10 -47.05
CA VAL A 280 5.26 -28.40 -47.97
C VAL A 280 4.26 -27.23 -47.80
N SER A 281 4.00 -26.52 -48.89
CA SER A 281 3.06 -25.40 -48.98
C SER A 281 1.60 -25.89 -49.00
N PRO A 282 0.67 -25.15 -48.39
CA PRO A 282 -0.76 -25.47 -48.40
C PRO A 282 -1.47 -24.72 -49.53
N GLU A 283 -1.37 -25.24 -50.74
CA GLU A 283 -2.07 -24.69 -51.90
C GLU A 283 -2.75 -25.79 -52.78
N GLU A 284 -3.07 -26.93 -52.24
CA GLU A 284 -3.87 -27.92 -52.97
C GLU A 284 -4.84 -28.62 -51.97
N LEU A 285 -6.03 -28.13 -51.90
CA LEU A 285 -7.28 -28.88 -51.58
C LEU A 285 -8.46 -27.89 -51.52
N MET A 286 -8.76 -27.28 -52.69
CA MET A 286 -10.13 -26.84 -52.98
C MET A 286 -10.76 -27.91 -53.90
N GLN A 287 -11.74 -28.62 -53.47
CA GLN A 287 -12.75 -29.26 -54.32
C GLN A 287 -14.09 -29.22 -53.59
N ASP A 288 -15.09 -28.72 -54.32
CA ASP A 288 -16.46 -28.44 -53.98
C ASP A 288 -17.32 -29.70 -53.75
N PRO A 289 -18.59 -29.54 -53.29
CA PRO A 289 -19.42 -30.52 -52.64
C PRO A 289 -20.35 -31.28 -53.63
N PRO A 290 -21.09 -32.33 -53.23
CA PRO A 290 -22.38 -32.58 -53.83
C PRO A 290 -23.58 -32.44 -52.87
N GLU A 291 -24.61 -31.92 -53.48
CA GLU A 291 -25.96 -31.70 -53.01
C GLU A 291 -26.76 -32.98 -52.66
N LEU A 292 -27.91 -32.70 -52.09
CA LEU A 292 -29.18 -33.38 -52.06
C LEU A 292 -29.41 -34.48 -51.00
N PHE A 293 -30.37 -34.23 -50.11
CA PHE A 293 -31.73 -34.81 -50.19
C PHE A 293 -32.62 -34.29 -49.05
N THR A 294 -33.73 -33.65 -49.42
CA THR A 294 -34.98 -33.60 -48.66
C THR A 294 -35.80 -34.82 -48.99
N PRO A 295 -36.65 -35.39 -48.11
CA PRO A 295 -38.08 -35.32 -48.37
C PRO A 295 -38.97 -35.07 -47.15
N ASP A 296 -39.94 -34.19 -47.40
CA ASP A 296 -41.39 -34.29 -47.25
C ASP A 296 -42.06 -34.75 -45.94
N ALA A 297 -43.06 -33.90 -45.66
CA ALA A 297 -44.06 -34.00 -44.64
C ALA A 297 -45.03 -35.21 -44.83
N GLU A 298 -45.54 -35.73 -43.72
CA GLU A 298 -46.87 -36.29 -43.66
C GLU A 298 -47.60 -36.11 -42.32
N THR A 299 -48.77 -35.72 -42.40
CA THR A 299 -49.96 -35.36 -41.58
C THR A 299 -50.36 -36.39 -40.53
N ALA A 300 -50.70 -35.85 -39.33
CA ALA A 300 -51.84 -36.04 -38.39
C ALA A 300 -52.51 -37.42 -38.24
N PRO A 301 -53.21 -37.79 -37.16
CA PRO A 301 -54.26 -36.96 -36.53
C PRO A 301 -54.40 -36.97 -34.99
N ALA A 302 -55.25 -36.14 -34.49
CA ALA A 302 -55.62 -35.83 -33.11
C ALA A 302 -56.32 -36.93 -32.34
N GLU A 303 -56.07 -36.97 -31.04
CA GLU A 303 -57.01 -37.60 -30.08
C GLU A 303 -57.21 -36.70 -28.85
N THR A 304 -58.47 -36.49 -28.57
CA THR A 304 -59.09 -35.66 -27.53
C THR A 304 -58.88 -36.23 -26.12
N ALA A 305 -58.49 -35.36 -25.18
CA ALA A 305 -58.70 -35.63 -23.74
C ALA A 305 -59.09 -34.32 -23.01
N ALA A 306 -59.97 -34.44 -22.05
CA ALA A 306 -60.76 -33.42 -21.39
C ALA A 306 -59.97 -32.59 -20.35
N PRO A 307 -60.55 -31.51 -19.78
CA PRO A 307 -59.88 -30.32 -19.27
C PRO A 307 -59.38 -30.50 -17.81
N ALA A 308 -58.14 -30.11 -17.57
CA ALA A 308 -57.58 -29.89 -16.22
C ALA A 308 -57.65 -28.36 -15.90
N ALA A 309 -57.86 -28.07 -14.62
CA ALA A 309 -58.08 -26.76 -14.01
C ALA A 309 -56.93 -25.73 -14.31
N PRO A 310 -57.20 -24.42 -14.25
CA PRO A 310 -56.32 -23.39 -14.69
C PRO A 310 -55.11 -23.28 -13.75
N ALA A 311 -53.92 -23.58 -14.31
CA ALA A 311 -52.67 -23.20 -13.72
C ALA A 311 -52.55 -21.69 -13.79
N SER A 312 -52.23 -21.05 -12.69
CA SER A 312 -51.87 -19.65 -12.58
C SER A 312 -50.78 -19.31 -13.62
N GLU A 313 -51.11 -18.42 -14.52
CA GLU A 313 -50.15 -17.81 -15.46
C GLU A 313 -48.97 -17.24 -14.64
N PRO A 314 -47.72 -17.49 -15.09
CA PRO A 314 -46.58 -16.77 -14.55
C PRO A 314 -46.80 -15.30 -14.97
N VAL A 315 -46.86 -14.43 -13.98
CA VAL A 315 -46.83 -12.97 -14.19
C VAL A 315 -45.57 -12.69 -15.00
N SER A 316 -45.76 -12.41 -16.31
CA SER A 316 -44.68 -11.94 -17.16
C SER A 316 -44.20 -10.63 -16.59
N GLN A 317 -43.00 -10.64 -15.98
CA GLN A 317 -42.29 -9.43 -15.63
C GLN A 317 -42.20 -8.57 -16.90
N PRO A 318 -42.50 -7.25 -16.84
CA PRO A 318 -42.34 -6.37 -17.99
C PRO A 318 -40.88 -6.46 -18.43
N PRO A 319 -40.60 -6.44 -19.77
CA PRO A 319 -39.23 -6.54 -20.26
C PRO A 319 -38.37 -5.49 -19.55
N ALA A 320 -37.28 -5.93 -18.93
CA ALA A 320 -36.35 -5.07 -18.22
C ALA A 320 -35.92 -3.94 -19.17
N ARG A 321 -36.15 -2.70 -18.78
CA ARG A 321 -35.73 -1.54 -19.59
C ARG A 321 -34.21 -1.57 -19.63
N PRO A 322 -33.57 -1.31 -20.80
CA PRO A 322 -32.12 -1.28 -20.88
C PRO A 322 -31.59 -0.19 -19.93
N TYR A 323 -30.51 -0.51 -19.19
CA TYR A 323 -29.86 0.44 -18.27
C TYR A 323 -29.45 1.72 -19.01
N GLN A 324 -29.78 2.88 -18.48
CA GLN A 324 -29.43 4.19 -19.02
C GLN A 324 -28.33 4.84 -18.19
N ILE A 325 -27.24 5.23 -18.84
CA ILE A 325 -26.19 6.03 -18.23
C ILE A 325 -26.74 7.38 -17.77
N PRO A 326 -26.36 7.91 -16.61
CA PRO A 326 -26.83 9.19 -16.09
C PRO A 326 -26.58 10.36 -17.06
N SER A 327 -27.51 11.32 -17.13
CA SER A 327 -27.28 12.52 -17.94
C SER A 327 -26.18 13.39 -17.34
N ILE A 328 -25.30 13.92 -18.18
CA ILE A 328 -24.26 14.86 -17.80
C ILE A 328 -24.81 16.13 -17.15
N ASP A 329 -26.10 16.46 -17.39
CA ASP A 329 -26.77 17.64 -16.85
C ASP A 329 -27.06 17.59 -15.35
N PHE A 330 -26.84 16.42 -14.71
CA PHE A 330 -26.82 16.32 -13.25
C PHE A 330 -25.60 16.99 -12.63
N LEU A 331 -24.52 17.19 -13.41
CA LEU A 331 -23.29 17.83 -13.00
C LEU A 331 -23.24 19.30 -13.40
N GLN A 332 -22.70 20.16 -12.54
CA GLN A 332 -22.52 21.57 -12.76
C GLN A 332 -21.26 21.89 -13.57
N ASN A 333 -21.29 22.98 -14.31
CA ASN A 333 -20.10 23.51 -14.98
C ASN A 333 -19.15 24.15 -13.96
N GLY A 334 -17.84 24.04 -14.23
CA GLY A 334 -16.80 24.76 -13.50
C GLY A 334 -16.86 26.26 -13.78
N VAL A 335 -16.26 27.02 -12.86
CA VAL A 335 -16.10 28.48 -13.05
C VAL A 335 -14.64 28.71 -13.41
N SER A 336 -14.36 29.13 -14.63
CA SER A 336 -13.05 29.54 -15.10
C SER A 336 -12.97 31.05 -15.23
N ARG A 337 -11.87 31.63 -14.75
CA ARG A 337 -11.52 33.07 -14.89
C ARG A 337 -10.44 33.30 -15.94
N ALA A 338 -10.30 32.39 -16.88
CA ALA A 338 -9.37 32.54 -17.98
C ALA A 338 -9.73 33.77 -18.80
N GLY A 339 -8.74 34.66 -19.09
CA GLY A 339 -8.95 35.90 -19.86
C GLY A 339 -9.49 37.08 -19.04
N ASP A 340 -9.54 37.00 -17.70
CA ASP A 340 -9.84 38.15 -16.86
C ASP A 340 -8.62 39.10 -16.82
N PRO A 341 -8.74 40.38 -17.28
CA PRO A 341 -7.64 41.34 -17.30
C PRO A 341 -6.98 41.59 -15.93
N ALA A 342 -7.76 41.45 -14.85
CA ALA A 342 -7.23 41.61 -13.51
C ALA A 342 -6.25 40.46 -13.14
N VAL A 343 -6.55 39.26 -13.59
CA VAL A 343 -5.70 38.07 -13.40
C VAL A 343 -4.41 38.17 -14.22
N ASP A 344 -4.51 38.67 -15.45
CA ASP A 344 -3.35 38.89 -16.32
C ASP A 344 -2.40 39.92 -15.73
N GLN A 345 -2.94 40.98 -15.13
CA GLN A 345 -2.17 42.00 -14.46
C GLN A 345 -1.45 41.43 -13.21
N GLU A 346 -2.15 40.66 -12.40
CA GLU A 346 -1.57 39.95 -11.26
C GLU A 346 -0.38 39.04 -11.66
N MET A 347 -0.53 38.29 -12.77
CA MET A 347 0.55 37.43 -13.26
C MET A 347 1.79 38.23 -13.66
N LYS A 348 1.62 39.42 -14.30
CA LYS A 348 2.73 40.32 -14.67
C LYS A 348 3.44 40.87 -13.44
N GLU A 349 2.68 41.33 -12.47
CA GLU A 349 3.21 41.87 -11.22
C GLU A 349 4.03 40.81 -10.45
N LYS A 350 3.47 39.61 -10.30
CA LYS A 350 4.18 38.47 -9.67
C LYS A 350 5.44 38.07 -10.44
N ALA A 351 5.42 38.10 -11.77
CA ALA A 351 6.60 37.86 -12.60
C ALA A 351 7.71 38.85 -12.35
N GLY A 352 7.34 40.14 -12.25
CA GLY A 352 8.29 41.22 -11.90
C GLY A 352 8.93 41.04 -10.52
N ILE A 353 8.11 40.84 -9.49
CA ILE A 353 8.58 40.58 -8.12
C ILE A 353 9.49 39.35 -8.07
N LEU A 354 9.15 38.26 -8.80
CA LEU A 354 9.96 37.05 -8.83
C LEU A 354 11.35 37.30 -9.39
N VAL A 355 11.46 38.02 -10.53
CA VAL A 355 12.76 38.37 -11.16
C VAL A 355 13.58 39.26 -10.25
N GLU A 356 12.97 40.27 -9.67
CA GLU A 356 13.64 41.22 -8.73
C GLU A 356 14.13 40.50 -7.47
N THR A 357 13.30 39.64 -6.87
CA THR A 357 13.67 38.81 -5.72
C THR A 357 14.88 37.93 -6.04
N LEU A 358 14.85 37.19 -7.14
CA LEU A 358 15.99 36.36 -7.53
C LEU A 358 17.25 37.16 -7.82
N LYS A 359 17.13 38.37 -8.44
CA LYS A 359 18.23 39.28 -8.69
C LYS A 359 18.85 39.80 -7.37
N SER A 360 18.03 40.09 -6.36
CA SER A 360 18.52 40.55 -5.04
C SER A 360 19.38 39.51 -4.32
N PHE A 361 19.08 38.19 -4.57
CA PHE A 361 19.90 37.09 -4.08
C PHE A 361 21.06 36.69 -5.04
N GLY A 362 21.39 37.57 -6.00
CA GLY A 362 22.47 37.35 -6.96
C GLY A 362 22.19 36.16 -7.92
N VAL A 363 20.94 36.00 -8.31
CA VAL A 363 20.49 35.02 -9.29
C VAL A 363 19.82 35.73 -10.46
N THR A 364 20.57 35.95 -11.55
CA THR A 364 20.00 36.53 -12.76
C THR A 364 19.26 35.46 -13.56
N VAL A 365 18.00 35.74 -13.88
CA VAL A 365 17.12 34.82 -14.64
C VAL A 365 16.36 35.56 -15.72
N ARG A 366 15.92 34.81 -16.77
CA ARG A 366 14.99 35.29 -17.77
C ARG A 366 13.74 34.44 -17.70
N ILE A 367 12.55 35.03 -17.76
CA ILE A 367 11.29 34.31 -17.89
C ILE A 367 11.18 33.81 -19.34
N THR A 368 10.91 32.54 -19.52
CA THR A 368 10.75 31.88 -20.83
C THR A 368 9.29 31.45 -21.11
N GLY A 369 8.46 31.43 -20.09
CA GLY A 369 7.03 31.11 -20.21
C GLY A 369 6.28 31.34 -18.90
N ILE A 370 5.00 31.64 -19.02
CA ILE A 370 4.06 31.75 -17.89
C ILE A 370 2.84 30.90 -18.25
N PHE A 371 2.50 29.96 -17.39
CA PHE A 371 1.38 29.04 -17.57
C PHE A 371 0.46 29.11 -16.35
N ARG A 372 -0.77 29.55 -16.59
CA ARG A 372 -1.78 29.64 -15.53
C ARG A 372 -2.59 28.35 -15.48
N GLY A 373 -2.44 27.59 -14.40
CA GLY A 373 -3.33 26.48 -14.09
C GLY A 373 -4.49 26.90 -13.16
N PRO A 374 -5.37 25.99 -12.80
CA PRO A 374 -6.54 26.28 -11.95
C PRO A 374 -6.17 26.79 -10.55
N SER A 375 -5.12 26.23 -9.93
CA SER A 375 -4.73 26.55 -8.55
C SER A 375 -3.41 27.28 -8.43
N VAL A 376 -2.51 27.11 -9.41
CA VAL A 376 -1.17 27.68 -9.43
C VAL A 376 -0.81 28.23 -10.81
N THR A 377 0.04 29.26 -10.82
CA THR A 377 0.70 29.74 -12.03
C THR A 377 2.15 29.31 -12.02
N ARG A 378 2.62 28.66 -13.09
CA ARG A 378 4.00 28.26 -13.28
C ARG A 378 4.75 29.29 -14.10
N TYR A 379 5.78 29.86 -13.49
CA TYR A 379 6.75 30.75 -14.13
C TYR A 379 7.94 29.89 -14.55
N GLU A 380 8.17 29.74 -15.87
CA GLU A 380 9.35 29.06 -16.39
C GLU A 380 10.48 30.07 -16.51
N ILE A 381 11.58 29.80 -15.82
CA ILE A 381 12.75 30.65 -15.79
C ILE A 381 13.98 29.93 -16.32
N GLN A 382 14.83 30.68 -17.05
CA GLN A 382 16.14 30.22 -17.46
C GLN A 382 17.20 31.00 -16.71
N PRO A 383 18.01 30.38 -15.84
CA PRO A 383 19.10 31.04 -15.15
C PRO A 383 20.25 31.36 -16.10
N ALA A 384 20.99 32.43 -15.79
CA ALA A 384 22.23 32.78 -16.47
C ALA A 384 23.29 31.67 -16.32
N ALA A 385 24.22 31.58 -17.24
CA ALA A 385 25.29 30.59 -17.22
C ALA A 385 26.09 30.63 -15.91
N GLY A 386 26.43 29.48 -15.35
CA GLY A 386 27.20 29.38 -14.10
C GLY A 386 26.36 29.37 -12.81
N ILE A 387 25.06 29.64 -12.86
CA ILE A 387 24.19 29.62 -11.69
C ILE A 387 23.79 28.14 -11.39
N LYS A 388 24.07 27.67 -10.17
CA LYS A 388 23.70 26.32 -9.73
C LYS A 388 22.20 26.24 -9.46
N VAL A 389 21.56 25.18 -9.96
CA VAL A 389 20.13 24.90 -9.72
C VAL A 389 19.80 24.87 -8.21
N SER A 390 20.67 24.28 -7.39
CA SER A 390 20.51 24.22 -5.94
C SER A 390 20.44 25.59 -5.27
N LYS A 391 21.03 26.65 -5.84
CA LYS A 391 20.91 28.01 -5.33
C LYS A 391 19.47 28.51 -5.47
N ILE A 392 18.81 28.19 -6.59
CA ILE A 392 17.41 28.60 -6.86
C ILE A 392 16.44 27.78 -6.01
N THR A 393 16.63 26.45 -5.96
CA THR A 393 15.73 25.60 -5.15
C THR A 393 15.84 25.90 -3.65
N GLY A 394 16.98 26.41 -3.18
CA GLY A 394 17.18 26.84 -1.80
C GLY A 394 16.46 28.15 -1.44
N LEU A 395 16.04 28.95 -2.42
CA LEU A 395 15.35 30.23 -2.22
C LEU A 395 13.81 30.09 -2.21
N ALA A 396 13.27 28.87 -2.14
CA ALA A 396 11.83 28.66 -2.22
C ALA A 396 11.05 29.43 -1.15
N ASP A 397 11.54 29.47 0.08
CA ASP A 397 10.86 30.14 1.19
C ASP A 397 11.04 31.68 1.10
N ASP A 398 12.17 32.18 0.61
CA ASP A 398 12.41 33.61 0.36
C ASP A 398 11.51 34.15 -0.78
N ILE A 399 11.36 33.34 -1.85
CA ILE A 399 10.45 33.66 -2.96
C ILE A 399 9.00 33.66 -2.46
N ALA A 400 8.61 32.67 -1.65
CA ALA A 400 7.27 32.65 -1.08
C ALA A 400 6.96 33.86 -0.21
N LEU A 401 7.93 34.28 0.61
CA LEU A 401 7.81 35.49 1.42
C LEU A 401 7.63 36.76 0.56
N SER A 402 8.46 36.92 -0.48
CA SER A 402 8.41 38.10 -1.36
C SER A 402 7.10 38.21 -2.16
N LEU A 403 6.52 37.04 -2.54
CA LEU A 403 5.26 36.96 -3.26
C LEU A 403 4.03 36.91 -2.33
N ALA A 404 4.21 37.03 -1.02
CA ALA A 404 3.17 36.88 0.00
C ALA A 404 2.35 35.58 -0.20
N ALA A 405 3.01 34.49 -0.62
CA ALA A 405 2.39 33.20 -0.91
C ALA A 405 2.57 32.24 0.29
N GLN A 406 1.60 31.33 0.49
CA GLN A 406 1.69 30.29 1.54
C GLN A 406 2.89 29.35 1.37
N GLY A 407 3.43 29.27 0.15
CA GLY A 407 4.58 28.48 -0.23
C GLY A 407 4.70 28.41 -1.74
N VAL A 408 5.89 28.15 -2.24
CA VAL A 408 6.13 27.89 -3.67
C VAL A 408 6.74 26.52 -3.85
N ARG A 409 6.42 25.87 -4.97
CA ARG A 409 7.06 24.63 -5.37
C ARG A 409 7.98 24.89 -6.55
N ILE A 410 9.23 24.43 -6.48
CA ILE A 410 10.20 24.59 -7.56
C ILE A 410 10.43 23.24 -8.23
N GLU A 411 10.15 23.15 -9.53
CA GLU A 411 10.44 21.99 -10.38
C GLU A 411 11.71 22.27 -11.19
N ALA A 412 12.79 21.57 -10.84
CA ALA A 412 14.10 21.86 -11.44
C ALA A 412 14.87 20.56 -11.74
N PRO A 413 15.17 20.26 -13.03
CA PRO A 413 14.65 20.91 -14.22
C PRO A 413 13.24 20.46 -14.61
N ILE A 414 12.54 21.27 -15.43
CA ILE A 414 11.30 20.84 -16.07
C ILE A 414 11.62 19.72 -17.06
N PRO A 415 10.88 18.60 -17.07
CA PRO A 415 11.08 17.51 -18.01
C PRO A 415 11.02 18.01 -19.47
N GLY A 416 12.07 17.69 -20.25
CA GLY A 416 12.16 18.06 -21.68
C GLY A 416 12.48 19.52 -21.99
N LYS A 417 12.68 20.40 -20.95
CA LYS A 417 13.02 21.80 -21.16
C LYS A 417 14.29 22.21 -20.37
N PRO A 418 15.17 23.06 -20.93
CA PRO A 418 16.31 23.65 -20.20
C PRO A 418 15.85 24.81 -19.29
N ALA A 419 14.82 24.63 -18.51
CA ALA A 419 14.19 25.66 -17.67
C ALA A 419 13.84 25.10 -16.29
N ILE A 420 13.64 26.03 -15.35
CA ILE A 420 13.16 25.75 -13.99
C ILE A 420 11.75 26.32 -13.89
N GLY A 421 10.81 25.53 -13.38
CA GLY A 421 9.43 25.96 -13.12
C GLY A 421 9.29 26.39 -11.66
N ILE A 422 8.81 27.60 -11.45
CA ILE A 422 8.42 28.11 -10.12
C ILE A 422 6.89 28.19 -10.11
N GLU A 423 6.27 27.35 -9.29
CA GLU A 423 4.83 27.24 -9.17
C GLU A 423 4.35 28.11 -7.99
N VAL A 424 3.64 29.16 -8.29
CA VAL A 424 3.13 30.16 -7.34
C VAL A 424 1.62 30.00 -7.20
N PRO A 425 1.08 29.93 -5.99
CA PRO A 425 -0.36 29.86 -5.78
C PRO A 425 -1.10 31.06 -6.39
N ASN A 426 -2.23 30.80 -7.06
CA ASN A 426 -3.12 31.83 -7.55
C ASN A 426 -3.85 32.47 -6.37
N SER A 427 -4.05 33.80 -6.40
CA SER A 427 -4.85 34.49 -5.40
C SER A 427 -6.33 34.06 -5.49
N HIS A 428 -6.79 33.79 -6.70
CA HIS A 428 -8.11 33.22 -6.97
C HIS A 428 -7.94 31.86 -7.66
N LYS A 429 -8.42 30.80 -6.99
CA LYS A 429 -8.40 29.44 -7.52
C LYS A 429 -9.66 29.17 -8.35
N ASP A 430 -9.50 28.51 -9.48
CA ASP A 430 -10.60 28.03 -10.30
C ASP A 430 -10.98 26.60 -9.88
N THR A 431 -12.29 26.31 -9.85
CA THR A 431 -12.77 24.96 -9.53
C THR A 431 -12.89 24.16 -10.81
N VAL A 432 -12.19 23.04 -10.87
CA VAL A 432 -12.30 22.07 -11.97
C VAL A 432 -13.51 21.18 -11.70
N SER A 433 -14.56 21.28 -12.51
CA SER A 433 -15.75 20.42 -12.36
C SER A 433 -15.52 19.03 -12.96
N LEU A 434 -16.17 18.01 -12.40
CA LEU A 434 -16.15 16.66 -12.97
C LEU A 434 -16.75 16.69 -14.40
N ARG A 435 -17.83 17.44 -14.63
CA ARG A 435 -18.47 17.60 -15.93
C ARG A 435 -17.49 17.99 -17.03
N GLU A 436 -16.65 18.98 -16.75
CA GLU A 436 -15.68 19.53 -17.69
C GLU A 436 -14.66 18.48 -18.18
N ILE A 437 -14.25 17.55 -17.31
CA ILE A 437 -13.33 16.50 -17.70
C ILE A 437 -14.05 15.35 -18.41
N LEU A 438 -15.27 14.99 -17.98
CA LEU A 438 -16.07 13.96 -18.66
C LEU A 438 -16.46 14.39 -20.09
N GLU A 439 -16.65 15.69 -20.31
CA GLU A 439 -16.94 16.26 -21.65
C GLU A 439 -15.69 16.43 -22.51
N SER A 440 -14.49 16.34 -21.95
CA SER A 440 -13.24 16.50 -22.71
C SER A 440 -13.04 15.40 -23.76
N ASP A 441 -12.38 15.75 -24.86
CA ASP A 441 -12.07 14.80 -25.93
C ASP A 441 -11.21 13.64 -25.42
N SER A 442 -10.31 13.91 -24.47
CA SER A 442 -9.47 12.89 -23.82
C SER A 442 -10.29 11.83 -23.11
N PHE A 443 -11.40 12.17 -22.45
CA PHE A 443 -12.28 11.23 -21.80
C PHE A 443 -13.22 10.53 -22.78
N ARG A 444 -13.86 11.29 -23.68
CA ARG A 444 -14.81 10.75 -24.68
C ARG A 444 -14.17 9.78 -25.67
N SER A 445 -12.90 9.98 -26.00
CA SER A 445 -12.15 9.08 -26.90
C SER A 445 -11.66 7.79 -26.21
N SER A 446 -11.76 7.70 -24.88
CA SER A 446 -11.37 6.51 -24.14
C SER A 446 -12.33 5.35 -24.41
N ARG A 447 -11.78 4.21 -24.85
CA ARG A 447 -12.54 2.96 -25.04
C ARG A 447 -12.67 2.13 -23.76
N SER A 448 -11.86 2.44 -22.76
CA SER A 448 -11.82 1.70 -21.50
C SER A 448 -13.00 2.08 -20.62
N LYS A 449 -13.79 1.13 -20.17
CA LYS A 449 -14.90 1.31 -19.22
C LYS A 449 -14.45 1.74 -17.83
N LEU A 450 -13.16 1.65 -17.55
CA LEU A 450 -12.51 2.06 -16.31
C LEU A 450 -11.70 3.36 -16.47
N ALA A 451 -12.00 4.16 -17.50
CA ALA A 451 -11.48 5.52 -17.59
C ALA A 451 -12.06 6.40 -16.48
N PHE A 452 -11.21 7.25 -15.88
CA PHE A 452 -11.65 8.15 -14.82
C PHE A 452 -11.03 9.54 -14.96
N ALA A 453 -11.79 10.53 -14.55
CA ALA A 453 -11.38 11.92 -14.52
C ALA A 453 -10.42 12.16 -13.36
N VAL A 454 -9.18 12.60 -13.64
CA VAL A 454 -8.24 13.04 -12.62
C VAL A 454 -8.41 14.52 -12.35
N GLY A 455 -8.38 15.38 -13.38
CA GLY A 455 -8.49 16.81 -13.26
C GLY A 455 -7.84 17.56 -14.39
N ARG A 456 -7.27 18.75 -14.09
CA ARG A 456 -6.48 19.55 -15.03
C ARG A 456 -5.04 19.71 -14.55
N ASP A 457 -4.11 19.63 -15.47
CA ASP A 457 -2.69 19.94 -15.22
C ASP A 457 -2.45 21.46 -15.11
N ILE A 458 -1.18 21.84 -14.88
CA ILE A 458 -0.77 23.24 -14.76
C ILE A 458 -0.94 24.00 -16.08
N ALA A 459 -0.91 23.30 -17.23
CA ALA A 459 -1.12 23.91 -18.53
C ALA A 459 -2.62 24.04 -18.91
N GLY A 460 -3.52 23.55 -18.04
CA GLY A 460 -4.96 23.57 -18.26
C GLY A 460 -5.49 22.36 -19.04
N ASN A 461 -4.64 21.39 -19.40
CA ASN A 461 -5.07 20.21 -20.14
C ASN A 461 -5.86 19.26 -19.24
N ALA A 462 -6.89 18.61 -19.78
CA ALA A 462 -7.62 17.56 -19.09
C ALA A 462 -6.74 16.32 -18.91
N VAL A 463 -6.64 15.84 -17.65
CA VAL A 463 -5.92 14.63 -17.28
C VAL A 463 -6.92 13.52 -16.99
N VAL A 464 -6.84 12.44 -17.74
CA VAL A 464 -7.70 11.25 -17.63
C VAL A 464 -6.81 10.06 -17.27
N GLY A 465 -7.22 9.29 -16.30
CA GLY A 465 -6.59 8.01 -15.93
C GLY A 465 -7.39 6.83 -16.49
N ASP A 466 -6.78 5.66 -16.53
CA ASP A 466 -7.42 4.41 -16.92
C ASP A 466 -7.00 3.30 -15.97
N ILE A 467 -7.92 2.81 -15.14
CA ILE A 467 -7.64 1.78 -14.13
C ILE A 467 -7.23 0.47 -14.81
N ALA A 468 -7.75 0.14 -15.98
CA ALA A 468 -7.36 -1.09 -16.68
C ALA A 468 -5.88 -1.09 -17.08
N ARG A 469 -5.34 0.09 -17.43
CA ARG A 469 -3.90 0.27 -17.73
C ARG A 469 -3.06 0.44 -16.47
N LEU A 470 -3.62 1.08 -15.44
CA LEU A 470 -3.01 1.35 -14.14
C LEU A 470 -3.63 0.42 -13.08
N PRO A 471 -3.41 -0.90 -13.13
CA PRO A 471 -4.33 -1.90 -12.57
C PRO A 471 -4.67 -1.67 -11.11
N HIS A 472 -3.78 -1.02 -10.36
CA HIS A 472 -3.99 -0.72 -8.95
C HIS A 472 -3.41 0.66 -8.64
N MET A 473 -4.02 1.37 -7.67
CA MET A 473 -3.64 2.74 -7.34
C MET A 473 -3.70 2.99 -5.83
N ILE A 474 -2.73 3.75 -5.32
CA ILE A 474 -2.74 4.29 -3.96
C ILE A 474 -3.11 5.77 -4.02
N ILE A 475 -4.04 6.20 -3.17
CA ILE A 475 -4.45 7.60 -2.98
C ILE A 475 -4.21 7.97 -1.53
N ALA A 476 -3.32 8.92 -1.26
CA ALA A 476 -3.04 9.30 0.12
C ALA A 476 -2.91 10.80 0.29
N GLY A 477 -3.33 11.30 1.47
CA GLY A 477 -3.27 12.72 1.82
C GLY A 477 -3.89 13.00 3.17
N ALA A 478 -3.54 14.15 3.77
CA ALA A 478 -4.08 14.56 5.07
C ALA A 478 -5.59 14.81 5.00
N THR A 479 -6.24 14.86 6.17
CA THR A 479 -7.65 15.25 6.28
C THR A 479 -7.87 16.64 5.67
N GLY A 480 -8.91 16.80 4.86
CA GLY A 480 -9.20 18.05 4.14
C GLY A 480 -8.35 18.28 2.88
N SER A 481 -7.45 17.37 2.51
CA SER A 481 -6.64 17.47 1.28
C SER A 481 -7.46 17.28 -0.01
N GLY A 482 -8.64 16.66 0.06
CA GLY A 482 -9.52 16.34 -1.08
C GLY A 482 -9.54 14.84 -1.44
N LYS A 483 -9.06 13.94 -0.54
CA LYS A 483 -9.02 12.49 -0.76
C LYS A 483 -10.40 11.92 -1.13
N SER A 484 -11.42 12.19 -0.32
CA SER A 484 -12.79 11.68 -0.54
C SER A 484 -13.41 12.23 -1.83
N VAL A 485 -13.13 13.49 -2.18
CA VAL A 485 -13.57 14.07 -3.45
C VAL A 485 -12.91 13.36 -4.64
N CYS A 486 -11.61 13.04 -4.51
CA CYS A 486 -10.88 12.30 -5.54
C CYS A 486 -11.44 10.86 -5.72
N THR A 487 -11.69 10.13 -4.63
CA THR A 487 -12.29 8.78 -4.70
C THR A 487 -13.70 8.81 -5.27
N ASN A 488 -14.51 9.77 -4.85
CA ASN A 488 -15.85 9.99 -5.40
C ASN A 488 -15.83 10.34 -6.90
N SER A 489 -14.88 11.17 -7.35
CA SER A 489 -14.73 11.49 -8.79
C SER A 489 -14.40 10.24 -9.62
N ILE A 490 -13.64 9.29 -9.07
CA ILE A 490 -13.36 8.02 -9.74
C ILE A 490 -14.62 7.15 -9.84
N ILE A 491 -15.36 6.99 -8.73
CA ILE A 491 -16.63 6.22 -8.72
C ILE A 491 -17.61 6.85 -9.72
N MET A 492 -17.81 8.15 -9.64
CA MET A 492 -18.70 8.88 -10.55
C MET A 492 -18.28 8.72 -12.02
N SER A 493 -16.97 8.76 -12.32
CA SER A 493 -16.49 8.54 -13.69
C SER A 493 -16.86 7.15 -14.21
N ILE A 494 -16.79 6.12 -13.37
CA ILE A 494 -17.21 4.75 -13.71
C ILE A 494 -18.73 4.72 -13.97
N LEU A 495 -19.53 5.32 -13.10
CA LEU A 495 -21.00 5.36 -13.22
C LEU A 495 -21.46 6.10 -14.48
N TYR A 496 -20.69 7.06 -15.00
CA TYR A 496 -20.95 7.79 -16.26
C TYR A 496 -20.42 7.06 -17.51
N HIS A 497 -19.67 5.97 -17.36
CA HIS A 497 -19.00 5.33 -18.51
C HIS A 497 -19.31 3.84 -18.68
N ALA A 498 -19.72 3.16 -17.63
CA ALA A 498 -19.94 1.72 -17.59
C ALA A 498 -21.34 1.35 -17.09
N THR A 499 -21.87 0.24 -17.60
CA THR A 499 -23.09 -0.38 -17.10
C THR A 499 -22.78 -1.34 -15.93
N PRO A 500 -23.78 -1.72 -15.12
CA PRO A 500 -23.61 -2.70 -14.04
C PRO A 500 -23.18 -4.10 -14.52
N GLU A 501 -23.40 -4.42 -15.80
CA GLU A 501 -22.99 -5.67 -16.43
C GLU A 501 -21.51 -5.64 -16.85
N GLU A 502 -20.97 -4.45 -17.13
CA GLU A 502 -19.58 -4.27 -17.55
C GLU A 502 -18.64 -4.09 -16.37
N VAL A 503 -19.09 -3.39 -15.31
CA VAL A 503 -18.27 -3.07 -14.12
C VAL A 503 -19.06 -3.27 -12.85
N LYS A 504 -18.47 -4.02 -11.92
CA LYS A 504 -18.96 -4.17 -10.55
C LYS A 504 -18.00 -3.54 -9.54
N LEU A 505 -18.56 -3.01 -8.46
CA LEU A 505 -17.83 -2.33 -7.40
C LEU A 505 -17.92 -3.10 -6.08
N ILE A 506 -16.82 -3.14 -5.33
CA ILE A 506 -16.79 -3.50 -3.91
C ILE A 506 -16.27 -2.27 -3.17
N LEU A 507 -17.12 -1.65 -2.37
CA LEU A 507 -16.79 -0.45 -1.60
C LEU A 507 -16.57 -0.81 -0.14
N ILE A 508 -15.41 -0.40 0.41
CA ILE A 508 -15.02 -0.65 1.80
C ILE A 508 -14.85 0.71 2.49
N ASP A 509 -15.74 0.98 3.45
CA ASP A 509 -15.79 2.24 4.21
C ASP A 509 -15.91 1.96 5.71
N PRO A 510 -14.81 1.75 6.41
CA PRO A 510 -14.83 1.44 7.85
C PRO A 510 -15.28 2.63 8.72
N LYS A 511 -15.40 3.83 8.16
CA LYS A 511 -15.84 5.04 8.86
C LYS A 511 -17.35 5.35 8.71
N ILE A 512 -18.02 4.70 7.75
CA ILE A 512 -19.45 4.89 7.45
C ILE A 512 -19.79 6.36 7.09
N VAL A 513 -18.93 7.01 6.31
CA VAL A 513 -19.09 8.44 5.99
C VAL A 513 -19.13 8.70 4.48
N GLU A 514 -18.21 8.09 3.74
CA GLU A 514 -17.91 8.51 2.37
C GLU A 514 -18.71 7.73 1.31
N PHE A 515 -18.94 6.42 1.51
CA PHE A 515 -19.52 5.54 0.50
C PHE A 515 -20.97 5.11 0.78
N THR A 516 -21.52 5.49 1.91
CA THR A 516 -22.92 5.15 2.28
C THR A 516 -23.94 5.68 1.26
N VAL A 517 -23.66 6.80 0.60
CA VAL A 517 -24.51 7.36 -0.47
C VAL A 517 -24.73 6.39 -1.63
N TYR A 518 -23.73 5.54 -1.94
CA TYR A 518 -23.78 4.56 -3.03
C TYR A 518 -24.51 3.26 -2.66
N GLU A 519 -24.90 3.06 -1.40
CA GLU A 519 -25.64 1.85 -0.98
C GLU A 519 -26.87 1.65 -1.87
N GLY A 520 -27.03 0.45 -2.42
CA GLY A 520 -28.20 0.10 -3.28
C GLY A 520 -28.08 0.42 -4.75
N ILE A 521 -26.94 0.90 -5.28
CA ILE A 521 -26.73 0.99 -6.74
C ILE A 521 -26.47 -0.39 -7.36
N PRO A 522 -26.97 -0.66 -8.59
CA PRO A 522 -26.82 -1.98 -9.22
C PRO A 522 -25.36 -2.34 -9.58
N HIS A 523 -24.42 -1.39 -9.54
CA HIS A 523 -23.00 -1.65 -9.72
C HIS A 523 -22.36 -2.32 -8.50
N LEU A 524 -22.95 -2.25 -7.31
CA LEU A 524 -22.42 -2.92 -6.14
C LEU A 524 -22.58 -4.44 -6.27
N LEU A 525 -21.50 -5.17 -5.99
CA LEU A 525 -21.49 -6.62 -5.97
C LEU A 525 -22.00 -7.16 -4.62
N ILE A 526 -21.66 -6.46 -3.54
CA ILE A 526 -22.08 -6.68 -2.16
C ILE A 526 -22.42 -5.33 -1.52
N PRO A 527 -23.20 -5.27 -0.43
CA PRO A 527 -23.41 -4.05 0.34
C PRO A 527 -22.09 -3.37 0.72
N VAL A 528 -22.11 -2.06 0.96
CA VAL A 528 -20.93 -1.32 1.42
C VAL A 528 -20.38 -1.96 2.69
N VAL A 529 -19.12 -2.37 2.65
CA VAL A 529 -18.48 -3.11 3.76
C VAL A 529 -17.94 -2.11 4.78
N THR A 530 -18.50 -2.14 6.00
CA THR A 530 -18.15 -1.20 7.08
C THR A 530 -17.32 -1.84 8.19
N ASP A 531 -17.44 -3.15 8.39
CA ASP A 531 -16.68 -3.88 9.41
C ASP A 531 -15.30 -4.29 8.89
N PRO A 532 -14.20 -4.00 9.62
CA PRO A 532 -12.84 -4.35 9.18
C PRO A 532 -12.60 -5.86 9.00
N LYS A 533 -13.28 -6.74 9.77
CA LYS A 533 -13.15 -8.18 9.61
C LYS A 533 -13.87 -8.65 8.33
N LYS A 534 -15.08 -8.12 8.08
CA LYS A 534 -15.79 -8.37 6.82
C LYS A 534 -15.02 -7.82 5.62
N ALA A 535 -14.33 -6.69 5.77
CA ALA A 535 -13.44 -6.15 4.73
C ALA A 535 -12.29 -7.10 4.40
N ALA A 536 -11.64 -7.70 5.41
CA ALA A 536 -10.65 -8.73 5.18
C ALA A 536 -11.26 -9.97 4.50
N GLY A 537 -12.48 -10.35 4.85
CA GLY A 537 -13.27 -11.40 4.19
C GLY A 537 -13.54 -11.07 2.72
N ALA A 538 -13.98 -9.85 2.41
CA ALA A 538 -14.24 -9.39 1.04
C ALA A 538 -12.97 -9.38 0.17
N LEU A 539 -11.83 -8.96 0.72
CA LEU A 539 -10.54 -9.02 0.03
C LEU A 539 -10.09 -10.48 -0.21
N ASN A 540 -10.30 -11.36 0.76
CA ASN A 540 -9.99 -12.78 0.61
C ASN A 540 -10.90 -13.45 -0.43
N TRP A 541 -12.20 -13.12 -0.43
CA TRP A 541 -13.12 -13.52 -1.48
C TRP A 541 -12.65 -13.04 -2.87
N ALA A 542 -12.21 -11.79 -2.98
CA ALA A 542 -11.68 -11.26 -4.24
C ALA A 542 -10.46 -12.05 -4.74
N VAL A 543 -9.59 -12.54 -3.84
CA VAL A 543 -8.48 -13.44 -4.20
C VAL A 543 -9.00 -14.79 -4.70
N GLN A 544 -10.05 -15.36 -4.11
CA GLN A 544 -10.66 -16.61 -4.56
C GLN A 544 -11.34 -16.43 -5.91
N GLU A 545 -12.08 -15.34 -6.12
CA GLU A 545 -12.72 -15.01 -7.40
C GLU A 545 -11.67 -14.85 -8.52
N MET A 546 -10.56 -14.16 -8.22
CA MET A 546 -9.42 -14.07 -9.14
C MET A 546 -8.94 -15.48 -9.55
N GLN A 547 -8.77 -16.39 -8.59
CA GLN A 547 -8.33 -17.75 -8.87
C GLN A 547 -9.39 -18.54 -9.67
N ARG A 548 -10.68 -18.36 -9.38
CA ARG A 548 -11.78 -18.94 -10.14
C ARG A 548 -11.73 -18.50 -11.61
N ARG A 549 -11.52 -17.20 -11.85
CA ARG A 549 -11.39 -16.65 -13.21
C ARG A 549 -10.20 -17.26 -13.96
N TYR A 550 -9.04 -17.37 -13.31
CA TYR A 550 -7.89 -18.04 -13.92
C TYR A 550 -8.13 -19.49 -14.28
N ASN A 551 -8.88 -20.24 -13.48
CA ASN A 551 -9.27 -21.61 -13.81
C ASN A 551 -10.18 -21.65 -15.05
N LEU A 552 -11.17 -20.73 -15.13
CA LEU A 552 -12.02 -20.60 -16.31
C LEU A 552 -11.24 -20.20 -17.57
N PHE A 553 -10.24 -19.33 -17.44
CA PHE A 553 -9.37 -18.96 -18.56
C PHE A 553 -8.56 -20.17 -19.06
N ALA A 554 -8.03 -20.96 -18.15
CA ALA A 554 -7.31 -22.19 -18.51
C ALA A 554 -8.21 -23.22 -19.19
N GLU A 555 -9.43 -23.44 -18.70
CA GLU A 555 -10.42 -24.36 -19.28
C GLU A 555 -10.83 -23.94 -20.70
N ASN A 556 -10.92 -22.63 -20.95
CA ASN A 556 -11.32 -22.08 -22.25
C ASN A 556 -10.14 -21.67 -23.14
N SER A 557 -8.89 -21.93 -22.71
CA SER A 557 -7.67 -21.61 -23.45
C SER A 557 -7.52 -20.12 -23.82
N VAL A 558 -7.98 -19.22 -22.96
CA VAL A 558 -7.88 -17.76 -23.10
C VAL A 558 -6.88 -17.18 -22.08
N ARG A 559 -6.37 -15.97 -22.33
CA ARG A 559 -5.29 -15.38 -21.52
C ARG A 559 -5.78 -14.41 -20.46
N ASP A 560 -6.85 -13.67 -20.75
CA ASP A 560 -7.37 -12.61 -19.88
C ASP A 560 -8.89 -12.46 -20.02
N LEU A 561 -9.47 -11.54 -19.23
CA LEU A 561 -10.89 -11.25 -19.23
C LEU A 561 -11.40 -10.75 -20.59
N GLY A 562 -10.59 -9.98 -21.33
CA GLY A 562 -10.97 -9.48 -22.66
C GLY A 562 -11.16 -10.60 -23.67
N ASP A 563 -10.19 -11.52 -23.73
CA ASP A 563 -10.25 -12.72 -24.58
C ASP A 563 -11.42 -13.61 -24.17
N TYR A 564 -11.66 -13.79 -22.85
CA TYR A 564 -12.78 -14.58 -22.33
C TYR A 564 -14.14 -13.98 -22.75
N ASN A 565 -14.34 -12.68 -22.55
CA ASN A 565 -15.58 -12.01 -22.91
C ASN A 565 -15.79 -11.95 -24.44
N ALA A 566 -14.71 -11.88 -25.22
CA ALA A 566 -14.78 -12.00 -26.68
C ALA A 566 -15.21 -13.43 -27.11
N ALA A 567 -14.76 -14.46 -26.42
CA ALA A 567 -15.22 -15.83 -26.63
C ALA A 567 -16.69 -16.00 -26.20
N ALA A 568 -17.09 -15.44 -25.07
CA ALA A 568 -18.46 -15.46 -24.57
C ALA A 568 -19.46 -14.77 -25.52
N ALA A 569 -19.03 -13.74 -26.23
CA ALA A 569 -19.84 -13.02 -27.20
C ALA A 569 -20.11 -13.82 -28.50
N GLN A 570 -19.43 -14.95 -28.72
CA GLN A 570 -19.65 -15.79 -29.91
C GLN A 570 -20.95 -16.57 -29.77
N PRO A 571 -21.79 -16.63 -30.82
CA PRO A 571 -23.03 -17.41 -30.81
C PRO A 571 -22.75 -18.89 -30.54
N GLY A 572 -23.41 -19.44 -29.52
CA GLY A 572 -23.27 -20.87 -29.15
C GLY A 572 -22.10 -21.20 -28.24
N SER A 573 -21.38 -20.25 -27.72
CA SER A 573 -20.26 -20.47 -26.77
C SER A 573 -20.71 -21.07 -25.44
N GLY A 574 -21.96 -20.86 -24.99
CA GLY A 574 -22.45 -21.27 -23.68
C GLY A 574 -21.73 -20.57 -22.49
N LEU A 575 -20.90 -19.58 -22.76
CA LEU A 575 -20.17 -18.82 -21.75
C LEU A 575 -20.94 -17.54 -21.42
N GLU A 576 -20.98 -17.18 -20.14
CA GLU A 576 -21.50 -15.90 -19.68
C GLU A 576 -20.38 -14.86 -19.58
N PRO A 577 -20.56 -13.65 -20.09
CA PRO A 577 -19.57 -12.59 -19.95
C PRO A 577 -19.39 -12.21 -18.48
N MET A 578 -18.15 -11.92 -18.08
CA MET A 578 -17.82 -11.53 -16.72
C MET A 578 -17.53 -10.02 -16.64
N PRO A 579 -18.05 -9.31 -15.61
CA PRO A 579 -17.72 -7.89 -15.39
C PRO A 579 -16.28 -7.70 -14.91
N GLN A 580 -15.73 -6.51 -15.16
CA GLN A 580 -14.57 -6.03 -14.40
C GLN A 580 -15.00 -5.72 -12.96
N ILE A 581 -14.10 -5.96 -12.00
CA ILE A 581 -14.37 -5.71 -10.57
C ILE A 581 -13.38 -4.65 -10.06
N VAL A 582 -13.89 -3.58 -9.48
CA VAL A 582 -13.07 -2.54 -8.84
C VAL A 582 -13.35 -2.54 -7.34
N VAL A 583 -12.31 -2.83 -6.56
CA VAL A 583 -12.35 -2.78 -5.09
C VAL A 583 -11.78 -1.44 -4.65
N ILE A 584 -12.57 -0.66 -3.91
CA ILE A 584 -12.18 0.68 -3.43
C ILE A 584 -12.21 0.68 -1.90
N ILE A 585 -11.06 1.00 -1.29
CA ILE A 585 -10.90 1.10 0.16
C ILE A 585 -10.73 2.58 0.51
N ASP A 586 -11.65 3.15 1.31
CA ASP A 586 -11.57 4.56 1.71
C ASP A 586 -10.45 4.81 2.74
N GLU A 587 -10.29 3.92 3.72
CA GLU A 587 -9.25 4.08 4.74
C GLU A 587 -8.55 2.75 5.05
N LEU A 588 -7.40 2.54 4.41
CA LEU A 588 -6.60 1.35 4.65
C LEU A 588 -6.08 1.28 6.10
N ALA A 589 -5.80 2.42 6.72
CA ALA A 589 -5.23 2.45 8.08
C ALA A 589 -6.13 1.72 9.09
N ASP A 590 -7.44 1.85 8.98
CA ASP A 590 -8.37 1.25 9.94
C ASP A 590 -8.44 -0.29 9.77
N LEU A 591 -8.23 -0.80 8.55
CA LEU A 591 -8.08 -2.23 8.29
C LEU A 591 -6.75 -2.78 8.81
N MET A 592 -5.65 -2.05 8.56
CA MET A 592 -4.31 -2.44 8.98
C MET A 592 -4.14 -2.45 10.51
N MET A 593 -4.92 -1.68 11.25
CA MET A 593 -4.92 -1.70 12.71
C MET A 593 -5.60 -2.95 13.29
N THR A 594 -6.50 -3.58 12.56
CA THR A 594 -7.33 -4.70 13.05
C THR A 594 -6.88 -6.05 12.49
N THR A 595 -6.65 -6.14 11.18
CA THR A 595 -6.39 -7.37 10.42
C THR A 595 -5.21 -7.19 9.46
N SER A 596 -4.11 -6.60 9.94
CA SER A 596 -2.97 -6.13 9.14
C SER A 596 -2.43 -7.20 8.18
N LYS A 597 -2.15 -8.40 8.70
CA LYS A 597 -1.47 -9.44 7.91
C LYS A 597 -2.34 -9.99 6.80
N GLU A 598 -3.60 -10.27 7.10
CA GLU A 598 -4.56 -10.85 6.17
C GLU A 598 -4.91 -9.87 5.05
N VAL A 599 -5.06 -8.60 5.40
CA VAL A 599 -5.32 -7.50 4.45
C VAL A 599 -4.10 -7.27 3.55
N GLU A 600 -2.90 -7.17 4.13
CA GLU A 600 -1.65 -6.99 3.36
C GLU A 600 -1.42 -8.14 2.39
N ASP A 601 -1.55 -9.41 2.84
CA ASP A 601 -1.38 -10.59 2.01
C ASP A 601 -2.39 -10.60 0.84
N SER A 602 -3.66 -10.26 1.09
CA SER A 602 -4.72 -10.23 0.06
C SER A 602 -4.48 -9.11 -0.96
N ILE A 603 -4.14 -7.90 -0.49
CA ILE A 603 -3.76 -6.77 -1.36
C ILE A 603 -2.56 -7.12 -2.24
N CYS A 604 -1.51 -7.71 -1.67
CA CYS A 604 -0.33 -8.08 -2.43
C CYS A 604 -0.62 -9.14 -3.49
N ARG A 605 -1.44 -10.17 -3.18
CA ARG A 605 -1.85 -11.21 -4.15
C ARG A 605 -2.66 -10.63 -5.30
N LEU A 606 -3.64 -9.79 -4.99
CA LEU A 606 -4.44 -9.11 -6.00
C LEU A 606 -3.57 -8.19 -6.86
N ALA A 607 -2.73 -7.36 -6.24
CA ALA A 607 -1.88 -6.41 -6.96
C ALA A 607 -0.88 -7.09 -7.91
N GLN A 608 -0.44 -8.33 -7.61
CA GLN A 608 0.48 -9.09 -8.46
C GLN A 608 -0.19 -9.76 -9.65
N LYS A 609 -1.45 -10.18 -9.53
CA LYS A 609 -2.05 -11.10 -10.51
C LYS A 609 -3.43 -10.67 -11.03
N ALA A 610 -4.15 -9.77 -10.37
CA ALA A 610 -5.55 -9.54 -10.67
C ALA A 610 -5.83 -8.79 -12.00
N ARG A 611 -4.81 -8.14 -12.61
CA ARG A 611 -4.95 -7.39 -13.85
C ARG A 611 -5.57 -8.20 -14.98
N ALA A 612 -5.03 -9.38 -15.28
CA ALA A 612 -5.55 -10.22 -16.35
C ALA A 612 -6.95 -10.80 -16.03
N ALA A 613 -7.27 -10.97 -14.74
CA ALA A 613 -8.60 -11.35 -14.28
C ALA A 613 -9.63 -10.21 -14.32
N GLY A 614 -9.25 -9.00 -14.74
CA GLY A 614 -10.12 -7.81 -14.78
C GLY A 614 -10.53 -7.34 -13.39
N MET A 615 -9.63 -7.46 -12.40
CA MET A 615 -9.89 -7.04 -11.02
C MET A 615 -8.87 -5.98 -10.60
N HIS A 616 -9.33 -4.93 -9.99
CA HIS A 616 -8.54 -3.72 -9.73
C HIS A 616 -8.71 -3.23 -8.30
N LEU A 617 -7.65 -2.62 -7.75
CA LEU A 617 -7.63 -2.08 -6.40
C LEU A 617 -7.39 -0.57 -6.42
N ILE A 618 -8.20 0.18 -5.70
CA ILE A 618 -7.96 1.57 -5.34
C ILE A 618 -7.91 1.66 -3.83
N ILE A 619 -6.75 2.01 -3.31
CA ILE A 619 -6.50 2.01 -1.87
C ILE A 619 -6.27 3.44 -1.43
N ALA A 620 -7.19 3.96 -0.59
CA ALA A 620 -7.04 5.29 -0.04
C ALA A 620 -6.67 5.26 1.45
N THR A 621 -5.94 6.30 1.91
CA THR A 621 -5.63 6.49 3.33
C THR A 621 -5.34 7.93 3.67
N GLN A 622 -5.73 8.36 4.87
CA GLN A 622 -5.36 9.66 5.46
C GLN A 622 -4.09 9.60 6.32
N ARG A 623 -3.56 8.38 6.53
CA ARG A 623 -2.37 8.14 7.36
C ARG A 623 -1.23 7.56 6.50
N PRO A 624 -0.46 8.40 5.80
CA PRO A 624 0.60 7.95 4.91
C PRO A 624 1.88 7.56 5.68
N THR A 625 1.76 6.58 6.57
CA THR A 625 2.87 6.05 7.37
C THR A 625 3.36 4.71 6.81
N THR A 626 4.60 4.33 7.12
CA THR A 626 5.24 3.13 6.57
C THR A 626 4.66 1.80 7.08
N ASP A 627 3.93 1.83 8.17
CA ASP A 627 3.17 0.72 8.73
C ASP A 627 1.82 0.50 8.04
N ILE A 628 1.30 1.53 7.36
CA ILE A 628 0.07 1.45 6.56
C ILE A 628 0.41 1.25 5.08
N ILE A 629 1.23 2.12 4.50
CA ILE A 629 1.73 1.99 3.13
C ILE A 629 3.07 1.26 3.18
N THR A 630 3.01 -0.06 3.36
CA THR A 630 4.20 -0.89 3.53
C THR A 630 5.05 -0.98 2.27
N GLY A 631 6.31 -1.39 2.42
CA GLY A 631 7.18 -1.62 1.28
C GLY A 631 6.64 -2.68 0.30
N LEU A 632 5.90 -3.69 0.80
CA LEU A 632 5.29 -4.73 -0.02
C LEU A 632 4.13 -4.18 -0.86
N ILE A 633 3.26 -3.38 -0.27
CA ILE A 633 2.15 -2.71 -0.98
C ILE A 633 2.71 -1.78 -2.06
N LYS A 634 3.72 -0.95 -1.73
CA LYS A 634 4.34 -0.02 -2.70
C LYS A 634 5.03 -0.71 -3.87
N ALA A 635 5.67 -1.85 -3.63
CA ALA A 635 6.34 -2.62 -4.67
C ALA A 635 5.37 -3.21 -5.71
N ASN A 636 4.13 -3.49 -5.29
CA ASN A 636 3.11 -4.10 -6.14
C ASN A 636 2.12 -3.09 -6.73
N ILE A 637 2.02 -1.87 -6.16
CA ILE A 637 1.12 -0.81 -6.63
C ILE A 637 1.94 0.43 -7.02
N PRO A 638 2.35 0.53 -8.29
CA PRO A 638 3.22 1.61 -8.74
C PRO A 638 2.48 2.93 -9.02
N SER A 639 1.18 2.89 -9.34
CA SER A 639 0.40 4.11 -9.62
C SER A 639 -0.03 4.78 -8.33
N ARG A 640 0.21 6.09 -8.20
CA ARG A 640 0.01 6.78 -6.93
C ARG A 640 -0.53 8.19 -7.14
N ILE A 641 -1.43 8.60 -6.27
CA ILE A 641 -1.89 9.98 -6.11
C ILE A 641 -1.53 10.42 -4.69
N ALA A 642 -0.71 11.45 -4.58
CA ALA A 642 -0.47 12.13 -3.32
C ALA A 642 -1.19 13.48 -3.32
N LEU A 643 -2.14 13.63 -2.44
CA LEU A 643 -2.73 14.92 -2.10
C LEU A 643 -1.85 15.63 -1.05
N SER A 644 -2.26 16.83 -0.59
CA SER A 644 -1.51 17.58 0.41
C SER A 644 -1.27 16.74 1.68
N VAL A 645 -0.03 16.76 2.17
CA VAL A 645 0.41 16.08 3.39
C VAL A 645 1.13 17.04 4.32
N MET A 646 1.30 16.67 5.59
CA MET A 646 1.89 17.52 6.61
C MET A 646 3.42 17.61 6.53
N SER A 647 4.07 16.57 6.02
CA SER A 647 5.54 16.50 6.03
C SER A 647 6.13 15.93 4.75
N GLN A 648 7.39 16.26 4.48
CA GLN A 648 8.16 15.67 3.38
C GLN A 648 8.36 14.14 3.56
N VAL A 649 8.34 13.66 4.81
CA VAL A 649 8.42 12.21 5.09
C VAL A 649 7.19 11.50 4.57
N ASP A 650 6.01 12.06 4.80
CA ASP A 650 4.74 11.53 4.31
C ASP A 650 4.72 11.52 2.78
N SER A 651 5.17 12.62 2.14
CA SER A 651 5.32 12.68 0.68
C SER A 651 6.21 11.55 0.15
N ARG A 652 7.36 11.32 0.78
CA ARG A 652 8.27 10.21 0.41
C ARG A 652 7.67 8.84 0.69
N THR A 653 6.86 8.72 1.72
CA THR A 653 6.16 7.45 1.98
C THR A 653 5.19 7.10 0.85
N ILE A 654 4.53 8.09 0.24
CA ILE A 654 3.59 7.88 -0.86
C ILE A 654 4.35 7.75 -2.20
N LEU A 655 5.15 8.77 -2.55
CA LEU A 655 5.69 8.97 -3.91
C LEU A 655 7.17 8.57 -4.07
N ASP A 656 7.82 8.16 -2.99
CA ASP A 656 9.29 7.97 -2.89
C ASP A 656 10.09 9.29 -3.11
N THR A 657 9.39 10.43 -3.32
CA THR A 657 9.96 11.78 -3.49
C THR A 657 9.22 12.78 -2.64
N GLY A 658 9.87 13.91 -2.29
CA GLY A 658 9.20 15.05 -1.67
C GLY A 658 8.36 15.84 -2.67
N GLY A 659 7.51 16.73 -2.17
CA GLY A 659 6.74 17.69 -2.97
C GLY A 659 5.25 17.76 -2.63
N ALA A 660 4.66 16.70 -2.09
CA ALA A 660 3.24 16.72 -1.68
C ALA A 660 2.99 17.59 -0.44
N GLU A 661 4.03 17.86 0.36
CA GLU A 661 4.00 18.84 1.47
C GLU A 661 3.91 20.30 1.01
N LYS A 662 4.11 20.56 -0.28
CA LYS A 662 4.00 21.89 -0.89
C LYS A 662 2.67 22.09 -1.65
N LEU A 663 1.76 21.13 -1.58
CA LEU A 663 0.44 21.21 -2.20
C LEU A 663 -0.53 22.06 -1.37
N LEU A 664 -1.50 22.65 -2.06
CA LEU A 664 -2.42 23.65 -1.50
C LEU A 664 -3.67 23.05 -0.83
N GLY A 665 -3.84 21.72 -0.84
CA GLY A 665 -5.08 21.05 -0.42
C GLY A 665 -6.22 21.23 -1.44
N HIS A 666 -7.44 20.86 -1.03
CA HIS A 666 -8.65 20.99 -1.86
C HIS A 666 -8.53 20.33 -3.25
N GLY A 667 -7.96 19.15 -3.31
CA GLY A 667 -7.80 18.39 -4.55
C GLY A 667 -6.52 18.69 -5.35
N ASP A 668 -5.67 19.62 -4.89
CA ASP A 668 -4.33 19.79 -5.47
C ASP A 668 -3.50 18.54 -5.18
N MET A 669 -3.00 17.88 -6.22
CA MET A 669 -2.38 16.55 -6.11
C MET A 669 -1.14 16.40 -6.98
N LEU A 670 -0.31 15.44 -6.62
CA LEU A 670 0.76 14.90 -7.44
C LEU A 670 0.34 13.50 -7.93
N TYR A 671 0.07 13.39 -9.21
CA TYR A 671 -0.31 12.14 -9.88
C TYR A 671 0.90 11.47 -10.51
N LEU A 672 1.20 10.25 -10.08
CA LEU A 672 2.27 9.41 -10.59
C LEU A 672 1.68 8.14 -11.19
N PRO A 673 1.32 8.13 -12.47
CA PRO A 673 0.88 6.91 -13.15
C PRO A 673 2.06 5.94 -13.35
N ASN A 674 1.77 4.66 -13.42
CA ASN A 674 2.77 3.63 -13.71
C ASN A 674 3.56 3.97 -14.99
N GLY A 675 4.90 3.77 -14.96
CA GLY A 675 5.80 4.07 -16.07
C GLY A 675 6.28 5.52 -16.15
N LYS A 676 5.77 6.45 -15.35
CA LYS A 676 6.33 7.81 -15.23
C LYS A 676 7.35 7.87 -14.11
N ILE A 677 8.45 8.58 -14.35
CA ILE A 677 9.54 8.76 -13.36
C ILE A 677 9.22 9.91 -12.39
N LYS A 678 8.53 10.94 -12.88
CA LYS A 678 8.16 12.11 -12.09
C LYS A 678 6.64 12.27 -12.01
N PRO A 679 6.10 12.64 -10.86
CA PRO A 679 4.69 12.94 -10.73
C PRO A 679 4.33 14.24 -11.48
N VAL A 680 3.12 14.28 -12.01
CA VAL A 680 2.52 15.47 -12.62
C VAL A 680 1.61 16.14 -11.57
N ARG A 681 1.71 17.47 -11.44
CA ARG A 681 0.79 18.22 -10.59
C ARG A 681 -0.54 18.43 -11.31
N VAL A 682 -1.62 18.06 -10.66
CA VAL A 682 -2.98 18.11 -11.19
C VAL A 682 -3.90 18.75 -10.15
N GLN A 683 -4.75 19.67 -10.58
CA GLN A 683 -5.89 20.07 -9.78
C GLN A 683 -7.02 19.08 -10.04
N GLY A 684 -7.38 18.32 -9.00
CA GLY A 684 -8.41 17.29 -9.06
C GLY A 684 -9.80 17.84 -9.34
N CYS A 685 -10.64 16.98 -9.94
CA CYS A 685 -12.05 17.28 -10.18
C CYS A 685 -12.79 17.47 -8.86
N PHE A 686 -13.76 18.37 -8.87
CA PHE A 686 -14.69 18.58 -7.78
C PHE A 686 -16.09 18.11 -8.20
N THR A 687 -16.72 17.38 -7.31
CA THR A 687 -18.14 16.98 -7.40
C THR A 687 -18.76 17.21 -6.03
N SER A 688 -19.89 17.89 -5.98
CA SER A 688 -20.61 18.15 -4.73
C SER A 688 -21.42 16.92 -4.30
N THR A 689 -21.68 16.78 -3.00
CA THR A 689 -22.53 15.69 -2.47
C THR A 689 -23.92 15.68 -3.12
N LYS A 690 -24.49 16.87 -3.39
CA LYS A 690 -25.80 17.00 -4.06
C LYS A 690 -25.82 16.47 -5.50
N GLU A 691 -24.71 16.58 -6.22
CA GLU A 691 -24.58 16.02 -7.57
C GLU A 691 -24.48 14.49 -7.49
N ILE A 692 -23.70 13.97 -6.52
CA ILE A 692 -23.58 12.53 -6.29
C ILE A 692 -24.95 11.94 -5.95
N GLU A 693 -25.67 12.54 -5.00
CA GLU A 693 -27.03 12.10 -4.61
C GLU A 693 -27.98 12.05 -5.81
N LYS A 694 -28.04 13.10 -6.66
CA LYS A 694 -28.89 13.11 -7.85
C LYS A 694 -28.57 11.96 -8.82
N VAL A 695 -27.30 11.71 -9.06
CA VAL A 695 -26.86 10.64 -9.96
C VAL A 695 -27.19 9.27 -9.38
N VAL A 696 -26.92 9.07 -8.10
CA VAL A 696 -27.22 7.83 -7.39
C VAL A 696 -28.72 7.56 -7.34
N ASP A 697 -29.55 8.57 -7.03
CA ASP A 697 -31.01 8.45 -7.02
C ASP A 697 -31.56 8.07 -8.41
N PHE A 698 -31.02 8.70 -9.47
CA PHE A 698 -31.36 8.33 -10.83
C PHE A 698 -31.02 6.88 -11.14
N ILE A 699 -29.83 6.42 -10.77
CA ILE A 699 -29.39 5.03 -10.99
C ILE A 699 -30.28 4.05 -10.22
N LYS A 700 -30.56 4.31 -8.94
CA LYS A 700 -31.45 3.48 -8.09
C LYS A 700 -32.88 3.42 -8.60
N SER A 701 -33.36 4.47 -9.25
CA SER A 701 -34.71 4.50 -9.83
C SER A 701 -34.89 3.55 -11.01
N GLN A 702 -33.81 3.09 -11.65
CA GLN A 702 -33.88 2.22 -12.82
C GLN A 702 -33.95 0.73 -12.45
N THR A 703 -33.15 0.32 -11.47
CA THR A 703 -33.01 -1.08 -11.08
C THR A 703 -32.65 -1.16 -9.60
N GLN A 704 -33.33 -2.01 -8.86
CA GLN A 704 -32.91 -2.33 -7.50
C GLN A 704 -31.67 -3.25 -7.53
N SER A 705 -30.73 -3.01 -6.62
CA SER A 705 -29.57 -3.91 -6.49
C SER A 705 -30.04 -5.26 -5.96
N GLU A 706 -29.81 -6.31 -6.72
CA GLU A 706 -29.93 -7.68 -6.25
C GLU A 706 -28.53 -8.14 -5.81
N TYR A 707 -28.30 -8.15 -4.52
CA TYR A 707 -27.08 -8.74 -3.97
C TYR A 707 -27.17 -10.27 -4.02
N SER A 708 -26.09 -10.92 -4.45
CA SER A 708 -26.04 -12.37 -4.43
C SER A 708 -25.85 -12.89 -3.00
N ASP A 709 -26.85 -13.58 -2.45
CA ASP A 709 -26.76 -14.24 -1.14
C ASP A 709 -25.58 -15.22 -1.09
N GLU A 710 -25.28 -15.87 -2.22
CA GLU A 710 -24.14 -16.79 -2.34
C GLU A 710 -22.80 -16.04 -2.13
N ILE A 711 -22.63 -14.86 -2.74
CA ILE A 711 -21.40 -14.07 -2.59
C ILE A 711 -21.27 -13.55 -1.16
N MET A 712 -22.38 -13.09 -0.56
CA MET A 712 -22.37 -12.64 0.83
C MET A 712 -22.02 -13.77 1.81
N GLU A 713 -22.55 -14.97 1.60
CA GLU A 713 -22.19 -16.15 2.40
C GLU A 713 -20.73 -16.54 2.22
N GLN A 714 -20.21 -16.52 0.99
CA GLN A 714 -18.80 -16.77 0.70
C GLN A 714 -17.88 -15.75 1.35
N VAL A 715 -18.24 -14.47 1.36
CA VAL A 715 -17.50 -13.40 2.05
C VAL A 715 -17.49 -13.65 3.56
N GLU A 716 -18.62 -14.03 4.16
CA GLU A 716 -18.69 -14.37 5.59
C GLU A 716 -17.84 -15.60 5.95
N GLN A 717 -17.84 -16.63 5.11
CA GLN A 717 -16.99 -17.82 5.28
C GLN A 717 -15.49 -17.50 5.10
N SER A 718 -15.17 -16.44 4.37
CA SER A 718 -13.80 -16.01 4.10
C SER A 718 -13.23 -15.08 5.17
N ILE A 719 -13.99 -14.74 6.21
CA ILE A 719 -13.52 -13.90 7.32
C ILE A 719 -12.40 -14.64 8.07
N PRO A 720 -11.22 -14.02 8.24
CA PRO A 720 -10.11 -14.64 8.95
C PRO A 720 -10.45 -14.84 10.43
N VAL A 721 -10.43 -16.08 10.90
CA VAL A 721 -10.63 -16.41 12.32
C VAL A 721 -9.30 -16.25 13.04
N THR A 722 -9.25 -15.41 14.06
CA THR A 722 -8.02 -15.24 14.86
C THR A 722 -7.66 -16.55 15.59
N LYS A 723 -6.37 -16.74 15.91
CA LYS A 723 -5.93 -17.94 16.66
C LYS A 723 -6.66 -18.11 18.01
N ALA A 724 -7.11 -17.02 18.63
CA ALA A 724 -7.86 -17.03 19.86
C ALA A 724 -9.31 -17.52 19.61
N GLU A 725 -9.99 -16.93 18.62
CA GLU A 725 -11.33 -17.32 18.19
C GLU A 725 -11.37 -18.76 17.65
N ALA A 726 -10.34 -19.18 16.88
CA ALA A 726 -10.20 -20.56 16.43
C ALA A 726 -10.01 -21.55 17.60
N LYS A 727 -9.35 -21.11 18.68
CA LYS A 727 -9.20 -21.92 19.90
C LYS A 727 -10.50 -21.97 20.71
N GLU A 728 -11.23 -20.87 20.76
CA GLU A 728 -12.55 -20.80 21.41
C GLU A 728 -13.59 -21.58 20.62
N LEU A 729 -13.64 -21.48 19.28
CA LEU A 729 -14.49 -22.30 18.42
C LEU A 729 -14.19 -23.78 18.60
N ARG A 730 -12.94 -24.19 18.59
CA ARG A 730 -12.54 -25.57 18.88
C ARG A 730 -12.85 -26.00 20.32
N ALA A 731 -12.82 -25.09 21.28
CA ALA A 731 -13.23 -25.36 22.67
C ALA A 731 -14.74 -25.43 22.79
N ALA A 732 -15.48 -24.55 22.08
CA ALA A 732 -16.93 -24.58 22.00
C ALA A 732 -17.45 -25.84 21.24
N GLU A 733 -16.80 -26.22 20.13
CA GLU A 733 -17.06 -27.48 19.43
C GLU A 733 -16.80 -28.70 20.32
N LYS A 734 -15.69 -28.65 21.10
CA LYS A 734 -15.42 -29.72 22.09
C LYS A 734 -16.43 -29.70 23.25
N ALA A 735 -16.89 -28.54 23.70
CA ALA A 735 -17.89 -28.42 24.75
C ALA A 735 -19.29 -28.82 24.24
N ALA A 736 -19.63 -28.49 23.00
CA ALA A 736 -20.85 -28.95 22.35
C ALA A 736 -20.85 -30.48 22.13
N ALA A 737 -19.71 -31.04 21.76
CA ALA A 737 -19.52 -32.49 21.64
C ALA A 737 -19.58 -33.24 22.99
N VAL A 738 -19.41 -32.53 24.14
CA VAL A 738 -19.52 -33.09 25.50
C VAL A 738 -20.94 -32.95 26.06
N ASN A 739 -21.74 -32.02 25.51
CA ASN A 739 -23.10 -31.73 25.97
C ASN A 739 -24.23 -32.28 25.07
N GLU A 740 -23.90 -33.02 23.99
CA GLU A 740 -24.95 -33.74 23.26
C GLU A 740 -25.45 -34.90 24.14
N PRO A 741 -26.78 -35.00 24.37
CA PRO A 741 -27.36 -36.16 25.03
C PRO A 741 -27.05 -37.40 24.17
N GLU A 742 -26.50 -38.46 24.75
CA GLU A 742 -26.21 -39.72 24.11
C GLU A 742 -27.44 -40.21 23.32
N PRO A 743 -27.42 -40.28 21.99
CA PRO A 743 -28.41 -40.98 21.23
C PRO A 743 -27.94 -42.42 21.04
N GLY A 744 -28.53 -43.40 21.69
CA GLY A 744 -28.42 -44.82 21.33
C GLY A 744 -27.02 -45.43 21.33
N SER A 745 -26.87 -46.69 21.60
CA SER A 745 -25.61 -47.41 21.53
C SER A 745 -24.91 -47.14 20.18
N ASP A 746 -23.56 -47.10 20.12
CA ASP A 746 -22.79 -46.92 18.88
C ASP A 746 -23.25 -47.88 17.76
N GLU A 747 -23.78 -49.02 18.12
CA GLU A 747 -24.42 -49.98 17.23
C GLU A 747 -25.70 -49.45 16.54
N ASP A 748 -26.56 -48.69 17.26
CA ASP A 748 -27.80 -48.14 16.67
C ASP A 748 -27.49 -47.01 15.68
N VAL A 749 -26.44 -46.22 15.97
CA VAL A 749 -25.97 -45.15 15.06
C VAL A 749 -25.31 -45.76 13.82
N LEU A 750 -24.56 -46.83 13.98
CA LEU A 750 -23.92 -47.55 12.87
C LEU A 750 -24.95 -48.17 11.91
N GLU A 751 -26.01 -48.74 12.45
CA GLU A 751 -27.09 -49.29 11.61
C GLU A 751 -27.84 -48.22 10.81
N ARG A 752 -28.11 -47.06 11.45
CA ARG A 752 -28.64 -45.89 10.73
C ARG A 752 -27.68 -45.35 9.69
N ALA A 753 -26.36 -45.41 9.94
CA ALA A 753 -25.35 -45.03 8.93
C ALA A 753 -25.39 -45.99 7.73
N ILE A 754 -25.54 -47.30 7.95
CA ILE A 754 -25.70 -48.29 6.87
C ILE A 754 -26.95 -47.99 6.03
N GLU A 755 -28.07 -47.70 6.68
CA GLU A 755 -29.34 -47.38 5.97
C GLU A 755 -29.17 -46.14 5.10
N VAL A 756 -28.62 -45.04 5.69
CA VAL A 756 -28.40 -43.77 4.99
C VAL A 756 -27.49 -43.93 3.77
N VAL A 757 -26.42 -44.72 3.89
CA VAL A 757 -25.43 -44.91 2.83
C VAL A 757 -26.00 -45.81 1.72
N VAL A 758 -26.72 -46.90 2.05
CA VAL A 758 -27.33 -47.81 1.07
C VAL A 758 -28.49 -47.13 0.34
N GLU A 759 -29.28 -46.29 1.02
CA GLU A 759 -30.35 -45.50 0.38
C GLU A 759 -29.79 -44.43 -0.55
N ALA A 760 -28.70 -43.77 -0.16
CA ALA A 760 -28.06 -42.71 -0.95
C ALA A 760 -27.25 -43.25 -2.14
N GLY A 761 -26.89 -44.55 -2.14
CA GLY A 761 -26.07 -45.17 -3.19
C GLY A 761 -24.62 -44.69 -3.26
N GLN A 762 -24.22 -43.82 -2.33
CA GLN A 762 -22.86 -43.26 -2.18
C GLN A 762 -22.57 -42.90 -0.73
N ALA A 763 -21.31 -43.07 -0.31
CA ALA A 763 -20.90 -42.80 1.05
C ALA A 763 -19.89 -41.62 1.10
N SER A 764 -20.16 -40.60 1.91
CA SER A 764 -19.21 -39.55 2.21
C SER A 764 -19.34 -39.08 3.67
N THR A 765 -18.24 -38.72 4.28
CA THR A 765 -18.19 -38.24 5.67
C THR A 765 -19.15 -37.05 5.89
N SER A 766 -19.21 -36.11 4.93
CA SER A 766 -20.09 -34.95 4.95
C SER A 766 -21.59 -35.33 4.86
N SER A 767 -21.93 -36.40 4.14
CA SER A 767 -23.30 -36.90 4.07
C SER A 767 -23.75 -37.55 5.38
N LEU A 768 -22.88 -38.31 6.06
CA LEU A 768 -23.16 -38.92 7.35
C LEU A 768 -23.28 -37.83 8.45
N GLN A 769 -22.39 -36.84 8.45
CA GLN A 769 -22.47 -35.68 9.37
C GLN A 769 -23.84 -34.99 9.28
N ARG A 770 -24.27 -34.64 8.07
CA ARG A 770 -25.48 -33.88 7.80
C ARG A 770 -26.77 -34.67 8.10
N ARG A 771 -26.82 -35.97 7.70
CA ARG A 771 -28.03 -36.78 7.85
C ARG A 771 -28.19 -37.35 9.26
N LEU A 772 -27.09 -37.72 9.93
CA LEU A 772 -27.11 -38.32 11.26
C LEU A 772 -26.73 -37.33 12.36
N LYS A 773 -26.45 -36.05 12.00
CA LYS A 773 -26.00 -34.99 12.91
C LYS A 773 -24.79 -35.38 13.77
N LEU A 774 -23.84 -36.14 13.17
CA LEU A 774 -22.62 -36.61 13.84
C LEU A 774 -21.48 -35.60 13.70
N GLY A 775 -20.64 -35.48 14.74
CA GLY A 775 -19.37 -34.75 14.64
C GLY A 775 -18.39 -35.42 13.65
N TYR A 776 -17.48 -34.65 13.02
CA TYR A 776 -16.54 -35.13 12.00
C TYR A 776 -15.76 -36.40 12.43
N ALA A 777 -15.22 -36.41 13.66
CA ALA A 777 -14.44 -37.55 14.17
C ALA A 777 -15.27 -38.85 14.31
N ARG A 778 -16.56 -38.72 14.66
CA ARG A 778 -17.46 -39.88 14.76
C ARG A 778 -17.93 -40.33 13.39
N ALA A 779 -18.23 -39.39 12.48
CA ALA A 779 -18.57 -39.72 11.07
C ALA A 779 -17.39 -40.36 10.32
N ALA A 780 -16.16 -39.95 10.59
CA ALA A 780 -14.96 -40.56 10.01
C ALA A 780 -14.75 -41.99 10.52
N ARG A 781 -14.91 -42.23 11.84
CA ARG A 781 -14.87 -43.59 12.41
C ARG A 781 -15.95 -44.49 11.83
N MET A 782 -17.18 -43.97 11.69
CA MET A 782 -18.28 -44.72 11.05
C MET A 782 -17.96 -45.13 9.60
N MET A 783 -17.28 -44.23 8.85
CA MET A 783 -16.83 -44.54 7.48
C MET A 783 -15.80 -45.67 7.46
N ASP A 784 -14.90 -45.73 8.45
CA ASP A 784 -13.92 -46.81 8.57
C ASP A 784 -14.56 -48.14 8.99
N GLU A 785 -15.55 -48.13 9.89
CA GLU A 785 -16.33 -49.30 10.31
C GLU A 785 -17.18 -49.82 9.17
N LEU A 786 -17.84 -48.97 8.37
CA LEU A 786 -18.59 -49.33 7.17
C LEU A 786 -17.71 -49.98 6.10
N GLU A 787 -16.45 -49.57 5.97
CA GLU A 787 -15.45 -50.19 5.10
C GLU A 787 -15.04 -51.57 5.61
N GLN A 788 -14.74 -51.69 6.91
CA GLN A 788 -14.38 -52.98 7.55
C GLN A 788 -15.52 -54.01 7.43
N MET A 789 -16.78 -53.57 7.52
CA MET A 789 -17.93 -54.43 7.32
C MET A 789 -18.25 -54.73 5.85
N GLY A 790 -17.50 -54.18 4.91
CA GLY A 790 -17.72 -54.36 3.48
C GLY A 790 -19.00 -53.72 2.93
N VAL A 791 -19.57 -52.76 3.64
CA VAL A 791 -20.76 -51.99 3.20
C VAL A 791 -20.39 -51.00 2.11
N ILE A 792 -19.18 -50.41 2.23
CA ILE A 792 -18.64 -49.46 1.27
C ILE A 792 -17.24 -49.87 0.80
N GLY A 793 -16.83 -49.37 -0.35
CA GLY A 793 -15.49 -49.58 -0.92
C GLY A 793 -14.42 -48.78 -0.25
N SER A 794 -13.14 -49.11 -0.54
CA SER A 794 -11.95 -48.43 -0.01
C SER A 794 -11.88 -46.96 -0.41
N TYR A 795 -11.09 -46.21 0.29
CA TYR A 795 -10.90 -44.76 0.08
C TYR A 795 -10.28 -44.42 -1.27
N GLU A 796 -11.01 -43.69 -2.11
CA GLU A 796 -10.60 -43.26 -3.45
C GLU A 796 -10.34 -41.75 -3.55
N GLY A 797 -9.79 -41.12 -2.49
CA GLY A 797 -9.50 -39.70 -2.46
C GLY A 797 -10.75 -38.84 -2.18
N ALA A 798 -10.87 -37.66 -2.83
CA ALA A 798 -11.96 -36.70 -2.58
C ALA A 798 -13.34 -37.12 -3.11
N LYS A 799 -13.45 -38.25 -3.79
CA LYS A 799 -14.74 -38.74 -4.34
C LYS A 799 -15.53 -39.52 -3.29
N PRO A 800 -16.88 -39.46 -3.32
CA PRO A 800 -17.72 -40.32 -2.49
C PRO A 800 -17.40 -41.79 -2.74
N ARG A 801 -17.29 -42.60 -1.68
CA ARG A 801 -17.01 -44.04 -1.78
C ARG A 801 -18.21 -44.79 -2.36
N LYS A 802 -17.96 -45.82 -3.14
CA LYS A 802 -19.01 -46.67 -3.72
C LYS A 802 -19.63 -47.55 -2.64
N VAL A 803 -20.96 -47.73 -2.70
CA VAL A 803 -21.68 -48.62 -1.81
C VAL A 803 -21.66 -50.01 -2.42
N LEU A 804 -21.20 -50.99 -1.67
CA LEU A 804 -21.08 -52.40 -2.08
C LEU A 804 -22.30 -53.23 -1.66
N MET A 805 -22.97 -52.83 -0.59
CA MET A 805 -24.17 -53.53 -0.07
C MET A 805 -25.43 -53.17 -0.88
N THR A 806 -26.19 -54.17 -1.31
CA THR A 806 -27.46 -53.95 -2.02
C THR A 806 -28.62 -53.70 -1.04
N LYS A 807 -29.72 -53.12 -1.53
CA LYS A 807 -30.95 -52.88 -0.73
C LYS A 807 -31.56 -54.16 -0.25
N GLU A 808 -31.42 -55.27 -0.99
CA GLU A 808 -31.88 -56.58 -0.62
C GLU A 808 -31.10 -57.17 0.54
N GLN A 809 -29.78 -57.03 0.55
CA GLN A 809 -28.90 -57.41 1.65
C GLN A 809 -29.16 -56.59 2.94
N LEU A 810 -29.50 -55.32 2.79
CA LEU A 810 -29.92 -54.48 3.91
C LEU A 810 -31.23 -54.99 4.52
N ALA A 811 -32.22 -55.36 3.70
CA ALA A 811 -33.50 -55.90 4.15
C ALA A 811 -33.32 -57.26 4.86
N GLU A 812 -32.45 -58.11 4.35
CA GLU A 812 -32.13 -59.42 4.96
C GLU A 812 -31.42 -59.26 6.31
N ARG A 813 -30.51 -58.28 6.44
CA ARG A 813 -29.84 -57.90 7.70
C ARG A 813 -30.84 -57.41 8.75
N LYS A 814 -31.81 -56.56 8.34
CA LYS A 814 -32.88 -56.09 9.20
C LYS A 814 -33.78 -57.25 9.71
N MET A 815 -34.12 -58.20 8.86
CA MET A 815 -34.90 -59.36 9.26
C MET A 815 -34.17 -60.28 10.25
N ARG A 816 -32.86 -60.51 10.06
CA ARG A 816 -32.04 -61.30 11.00
C ARG A 816 -31.92 -60.69 12.39
N ARG A 817 -32.07 -59.39 12.52
CA ARG A 817 -32.01 -58.68 13.82
C ARG A 817 -33.35 -58.66 14.56
N LEU A 818 -34.46 -58.92 13.84
CA LEU A 818 -35.80 -59.01 14.42
C LEU A 818 -36.15 -60.43 14.89
N GLN A 819 -35.33 -61.43 14.54
CA GLN A 819 -35.35 -62.79 15.07
C GLN A 819 -34.36 -62.92 16.23
#